data_b79723ca2d1ef3c115b1a5f19c6e4c35
#
_entry.id   b79723ca2d1ef3c115b1a5f19c6e4c35
#
_cell.length_a   1.000
_cell.length_b   1.000
_cell.length_c   1.000
_cell.angle_alpha   90.00
_cell.angle_beta   90.00
_cell.angle_gamma   90.00
#
_symmetry.space_group_name_H-M   'P 1'
#
loop_
_entity.id
_entity.type
_entity.pdbx_description
1 polymer ?
#
loop_
_entity_poly.entity_id
_entity_poly.type
_entity_poly.pdbx_seq_one_letter_code
_entity_poly.pdbx_strand_id
1 'polypeptide(L)'
;MPLTVRLNKILLFARDEAERTQSTLISSEHLLLAIMRLKEGVAYDLLVQAGVDTETAFQDINDPLMPKEPVAMIEPVKRSSQMESIMRIAEGIAREYKEDAVGSVHLLLAILRHRTNKAALYLGSEWNITYERMLELYAKPQAIPSSKATEANNGQNARTNNRRPADNARTDRQGQRMGTTTALDKYGHDLTQQARQGKLDPVVGREVEIERVVQILSRRKKNNPILIGEPGVGKSAIVEGIALKIVGNEAGVLADKRIVALDIAAMVAGTTYRGQFEERMKAIIDELRKHPEVILFIDEIHTIIGAGNAQGSLDAANILKPALARGEVQCIGATTTGEYRSSIEKDGALERRFQKVTVRPTTKEETLSILRRLNEHYADYHHVTYPDESLKAAVELAERYLTDRAFPDKAIDVMDEAGARAHTRQLALAVHTKEAAEFKEVRSQGRTTDNAGNTTVSSADNSPFKGNLESLPYTITPDDVAAVVSMMSGVPVQRVQKAEHERLRTMDTILRKRVIGQDEAVNTIVRAIQRSRLGLRDPHRPIGTFFFLGPTGVGKTYLAQCLAEEMFGNRDAIIRFDMSEYMEKHAVSLLVGAPPGYIAHENGGKLTEAVLRKPYSIVLFDEIEKAHPDIFNILLQVLDEGRLTDRQGRTVDFRNTIIILTSNVGTRQMKDFGAGIGFGVHELDEKTTNQTLLKALQKTFPPEFVNRIDNVITFRPLSREALAQIVNIEVSLLQERMKKAGHQLVLTPEATSELIEKSYDPQNGARPVKRAIQTYVEDQLTDVLLARPTQKRITIKRLAKKNN
;
A
#
# COMPACT_ATOMS: atom_id res chain seq x y z
N MET A 1 11.04 11.94 21.15
CA MET A 1 12.22 11.17 20.68
C MET A 1 11.80 10.20 19.59
N PRO A 2 12.68 9.84 18.63
CA PRO A 2 12.35 8.81 17.65
C PRO A 2 12.15 7.45 18.34
N LEU A 3 11.29 6.61 17.77
CA LEU A 3 11.03 5.25 18.26
C LEU A 3 11.88 4.25 17.48
N THR A 4 12.41 3.23 18.14
CA THR A 4 13.12 2.15 17.44
C THR A 4 12.17 1.36 16.55
N VAL A 5 12.69 0.71 15.51
CA VAL A 5 11.90 -0.16 14.60
C VAL A 5 11.16 -1.25 15.39
N ARG A 6 11.82 -1.83 16.40
CA ARG A 6 11.22 -2.85 17.28
C ARG A 6 10.07 -2.30 18.12
N LEU A 7 10.22 -1.10 18.68
CA LEU A 7 9.13 -0.48 19.43
C LEU A 7 7.92 -0.17 18.54
N ASN A 8 8.16 0.28 17.33
CA ASN A 8 7.08 0.47 16.36
C ASN A 8 6.33 -0.83 16.02
N LYS A 9 7.05 -1.97 15.88
CA LYS A 9 6.41 -3.29 15.73
C LYS A 9 5.58 -3.68 16.95
N ILE A 10 6.09 -3.45 18.18
CA ILE A 10 5.33 -3.71 19.40
C ILE A 10 4.05 -2.88 19.45
N LEU A 11 4.10 -1.61 19.05
CA LEU A 11 2.91 -0.76 19.04
C LEU A 11 1.87 -1.21 17.99
N LEU A 12 2.31 -1.74 16.84
CA LEU A 12 1.44 -2.37 15.87
C LEU A 12 0.79 -3.64 16.43
N PHE A 13 1.58 -4.54 17.02
CA PHE A 13 1.04 -5.74 17.64
C PHE A 13 0.11 -5.44 18.83
N ALA A 14 0.37 -4.39 19.61
CA ALA A 14 -0.53 -3.97 20.68
C ALA A 14 -1.89 -3.49 20.14
N ARG A 15 -1.91 -2.89 18.96
CA ARG A 15 -3.14 -2.54 18.23
C ARG A 15 -3.86 -3.79 17.75
N ASP A 16 -3.14 -4.72 17.11
CA ASP A 16 -3.71 -5.99 16.64
C ASP A 16 -4.31 -6.80 17.82
N GLU A 17 -3.62 -6.82 19.00
CA GLU A 17 -4.13 -7.47 20.20
C GLU A 17 -5.39 -6.76 20.74
N ALA A 18 -5.44 -5.45 20.71
CA ALA A 18 -6.64 -4.71 21.09
C ALA A 18 -7.82 -4.96 20.11
N GLU A 19 -7.55 -5.07 18.83
CA GLU A 19 -8.55 -5.46 17.82
C GLU A 19 -9.03 -6.90 18.05
N ARG A 20 -8.13 -7.84 18.33
CA ARG A 20 -8.43 -9.26 18.61
C ARG A 20 -9.26 -9.45 19.90
N THR A 21 -8.97 -8.67 20.93
CA THR A 21 -9.72 -8.67 22.19
C THR A 21 -10.96 -7.77 22.15
N GLN A 22 -11.29 -7.20 21.00
CA GLN A 22 -12.41 -6.28 20.76
C GLN A 22 -12.42 -5.07 21.70
N SER A 23 -11.25 -4.62 22.12
CA SER A 23 -11.08 -3.42 22.93
C SER A 23 -11.02 -2.16 22.07
N THR A 24 -11.80 -1.14 22.41
CA THR A 24 -11.77 0.16 21.71
C THR A 24 -10.54 1.00 22.06
N LEU A 25 -9.78 0.61 23.10
CA LEU A 25 -8.61 1.33 23.59
C LEU A 25 -7.41 0.37 23.78
N ILE A 26 -6.22 0.82 23.38
CA ILE A 26 -4.98 0.10 23.68
C ILE A 26 -4.62 0.33 25.16
N SER A 27 -4.60 -0.73 25.96
CA SER A 27 -4.24 -0.72 27.38
C SER A 27 -2.81 -1.20 27.64
N SER A 28 -2.38 -1.17 28.91
CA SER A 28 -1.06 -1.67 29.33
C SER A 28 -0.90 -3.18 29.10
N GLU A 29 -1.99 -3.94 29.23
CA GLU A 29 -2.03 -5.37 28.98
C GLU A 29 -1.75 -5.69 27.51
N HIS A 30 -2.34 -4.94 26.58
CA HIS A 30 -2.07 -5.11 25.15
C HIS A 30 -0.61 -4.79 24.79
N LEU A 31 0.01 -3.81 25.46
CA LEU A 31 1.44 -3.52 25.31
C LEU A 31 2.31 -4.68 25.80
N LEU A 32 1.97 -5.29 26.93
CA LEU A 32 2.71 -6.43 27.47
C LEU A 32 2.54 -7.69 26.63
N LEU A 33 1.30 -7.98 26.16
CA LEU A 33 1.03 -9.06 25.21
C LEU A 33 1.82 -8.89 23.92
N ALA A 34 1.92 -7.66 23.40
CA ALA A 34 2.69 -7.37 22.20
C ALA A 34 4.21 -7.61 22.38
N ILE A 35 4.77 -7.30 23.55
CA ILE A 35 6.18 -7.61 23.88
C ILE A 35 6.39 -9.13 23.88
N MET A 36 5.49 -9.88 24.51
CA MET A 36 5.58 -11.35 24.58
C MET A 36 5.34 -12.02 23.22
N ARG A 37 4.43 -11.50 22.40
CA ARG A 37 4.15 -11.99 21.05
C ARG A 37 5.31 -11.81 20.08
N LEU A 38 6.08 -10.72 20.21
CA LEU A 38 7.21 -10.46 19.34
C LEU A 38 8.32 -11.50 19.52
N LYS A 39 8.45 -12.11 20.71
CA LYS A 39 9.46 -13.11 21.07
C LYS A 39 10.92 -12.70 20.74
N GLU A 40 11.18 -11.42 20.55
CA GLU A 40 12.47 -10.87 20.15
C GLU A 40 12.76 -9.54 20.85
N GLY A 41 14.03 -9.34 21.25
CA GLY A 41 14.58 -8.06 21.72
C GLY A 41 14.69 -7.92 23.22
N VAL A 42 15.42 -6.88 23.66
CA VAL A 42 15.88 -6.69 25.04
C VAL A 42 14.75 -6.79 26.08
N ALA A 43 13.55 -6.29 25.78
CA ALA A 43 12.43 -6.38 26.72
C ALA A 43 11.96 -7.82 26.94
N TYR A 44 11.88 -8.60 25.87
CA TYR A 44 11.51 -10.02 25.95
C TYR A 44 12.60 -10.83 26.68
N ASP A 45 13.86 -10.61 26.31
CA ASP A 45 15.00 -11.30 26.91
C ASP A 45 15.09 -11.01 28.40
N LEU A 46 14.80 -9.80 28.85
CA LEU A 46 14.75 -9.42 30.26
C LEU A 46 13.62 -10.10 31.02
N LEU A 47 12.45 -10.28 30.43
CA LEU A 47 11.34 -11.02 31.05
C LEU A 47 11.72 -12.49 31.23
N VAL A 48 12.35 -13.11 30.25
CA VAL A 48 12.83 -14.50 30.34
C VAL A 48 13.93 -14.63 31.38
N GLN A 49 14.90 -13.72 31.43
CA GLN A 49 15.98 -13.71 32.45
C GLN A 49 15.46 -13.46 33.88
N ALA A 50 14.36 -12.72 33.99
CA ALA A 50 13.70 -12.50 35.29
C ALA A 50 12.92 -13.72 35.78
N GLY A 51 12.80 -14.77 34.96
CA GLY A 51 12.12 -16.04 35.26
C GLY A 51 10.64 -16.06 34.89
N VAL A 52 10.18 -15.16 34.03
CA VAL A 52 8.78 -15.17 33.53
C VAL A 52 8.63 -16.28 32.50
N ASP A 53 7.69 -17.19 32.74
CA ASP A 53 7.19 -18.06 31.67
C ASP A 53 6.27 -17.25 30.79
N THR A 54 6.80 -16.82 29.62
CA THR A 54 6.12 -15.91 28.74
C THR A 54 4.90 -16.54 28.05
N GLU A 55 4.80 -17.87 27.97
CA GLU A 55 3.62 -18.54 27.39
C GLU A 55 2.47 -18.58 28.41
N THR A 56 2.75 -18.96 29.64
CA THR A 56 1.77 -18.90 30.75
C THR A 56 1.31 -17.47 31.01
N ALA A 57 2.25 -16.52 31.12
CA ALA A 57 1.93 -15.12 31.32
C ALA A 57 1.10 -14.50 30.15
N PHE A 58 1.34 -14.95 28.92
CA PHE A 58 0.54 -14.53 27.78
C PHE A 58 -0.91 -15.03 27.91
N GLN A 59 -1.13 -16.30 28.27
CA GLN A 59 -2.46 -16.86 28.46
C GLN A 59 -3.22 -16.19 29.59
N ASP A 60 -2.60 -16.04 30.74
CA ASP A 60 -3.20 -15.43 31.95
C ASP A 60 -3.69 -13.98 31.70
N ILE A 61 -2.98 -13.22 30.88
CA ILE A 61 -3.38 -11.85 30.54
C ILE A 61 -4.40 -11.86 29.40
N ASN A 62 -4.27 -12.78 28.44
CA ASN A 62 -5.10 -12.87 27.27
C ASN A 62 -6.52 -13.35 27.59
N ASP A 63 -6.66 -14.41 28.38
CA ASP A 63 -7.96 -15.04 28.66
C ASP A 63 -9.00 -14.10 29.29
N PRO A 64 -8.65 -13.25 30.28
CA PRO A 64 -9.58 -12.27 30.83
C PRO A 64 -9.94 -11.14 29.87
N LEU A 65 -9.12 -10.88 28.83
CA LEU A 65 -9.36 -9.84 27.84
C LEU A 65 -10.22 -10.31 26.67
N MET A 66 -10.36 -11.64 26.47
CA MET A 66 -11.17 -12.17 25.39
C MET A 66 -12.67 -11.96 25.65
N PRO A 67 -13.42 -11.46 24.68
CA PRO A 67 -14.85 -11.22 24.84
C PRO A 67 -15.61 -12.56 24.94
N LYS A 68 -16.56 -12.62 25.86
CA LYS A 68 -17.43 -13.82 26.04
C LYS A 68 -18.38 -14.03 24.87
N GLU A 69 -18.73 -12.97 24.13
CA GLU A 69 -19.52 -13.01 22.91
C GLU A 69 -18.88 -12.11 21.85
N PRO A 70 -18.71 -12.58 20.60
CA PRO A 70 -18.09 -11.77 19.54
C PRO A 70 -19.03 -10.62 19.13
N VAL A 71 -18.59 -9.39 19.35
CA VAL A 71 -19.26 -8.16 18.93
C VAL A 71 -18.46 -7.54 17.80
N ALA A 72 -19.09 -7.18 16.68
CA ALA A 72 -18.39 -6.51 15.58
C ALA A 72 -17.90 -5.11 16.02
N MET A 73 -16.61 -4.87 15.95
CA MET A 73 -16.02 -3.56 16.25
C MET A 73 -16.45 -2.53 15.19
N ILE A 74 -17.08 -1.45 15.62
CA ILE A 74 -17.61 -0.38 14.75
C ILE A 74 -16.64 0.81 14.70
N GLU A 75 -15.77 0.97 15.69
CA GLU A 75 -14.82 2.08 15.77
C GLU A 75 -13.36 1.61 15.70
N PRO A 76 -12.47 2.40 15.08
CA PRO A 76 -11.02 2.09 15.08
C PRO A 76 -10.46 2.20 16.50
N VAL A 77 -9.54 1.29 16.83
CA VAL A 77 -8.87 1.27 18.13
C VAL A 77 -8.08 2.56 18.37
N LYS A 78 -8.32 3.21 19.50
CA LYS A 78 -7.67 4.47 19.92
C LYS A 78 -6.61 4.20 21.00
N ARG A 79 -5.67 5.11 21.14
CA ARG A 79 -4.70 5.10 22.24
C ARG A 79 -5.40 5.51 23.54
N SER A 80 -5.20 4.75 24.63
CA SER A 80 -5.70 5.16 25.95
C SER A 80 -4.81 6.26 26.56
N SER A 81 -5.37 7.06 27.47
CA SER A 81 -4.59 8.04 28.24
C SER A 81 -3.47 7.40 29.07
N GLN A 82 -3.69 6.15 29.51
CA GLN A 82 -2.70 5.34 30.21
C GLN A 82 -1.53 4.96 29.30
N MET A 83 -1.81 4.52 28.06
CA MET A 83 -0.76 4.24 27.07
C MET A 83 0.07 5.49 26.76
N GLU A 84 -0.57 6.65 26.60
CA GLU A 84 0.15 7.91 26.37
C GLU A 84 1.04 8.30 27.56
N SER A 85 0.58 8.04 28.79
CA SER A 85 1.37 8.26 29.99
C SER A 85 2.59 7.33 30.03
N ILE A 86 2.41 6.03 29.74
CA ILE A 86 3.50 5.05 29.65
C ILE A 86 4.52 5.46 28.60
N MET A 87 4.08 5.92 27.44
CA MET A 87 4.99 6.38 26.37
C MET A 87 5.81 7.61 26.79
N ARG A 88 5.20 8.57 27.49
CA ARG A 88 5.95 9.72 28.04
C ARG A 88 6.99 9.30 29.09
N ILE A 89 6.66 8.34 29.95
CA ILE A 89 7.60 7.76 30.91
C ILE A 89 8.74 7.05 30.16
N ALA A 90 8.45 6.29 29.12
CA ALA A 90 9.46 5.61 28.30
C ALA A 90 10.43 6.61 27.65
N GLU A 91 9.92 7.73 27.12
CA GLU A 91 10.78 8.82 26.62
C GLU A 91 11.63 9.46 27.72
N GLY A 92 11.08 9.62 28.92
CA GLY A 92 11.82 10.12 30.09
C GLY A 92 12.98 9.20 30.46
N ILE A 93 12.72 7.88 30.50
CA ILE A 93 13.75 6.85 30.79
C ILE A 93 14.83 6.86 29.72
N ALA A 94 14.46 6.88 28.43
CA ALA A 94 15.45 6.92 27.34
C ALA A 94 16.37 8.15 27.44
N ARG A 95 15.85 9.31 27.83
CA ARG A 95 16.66 10.53 28.08
C ARG A 95 17.57 10.38 29.30
N GLU A 96 17.08 9.75 30.36
CA GLU A 96 17.84 9.50 31.58
C GLU A 96 19.07 8.62 31.31
N TYR A 97 18.92 7.63 30.40
CA TYR A 97 19.99 6.75 29.95
C TYR A 97 20.80 7.28 28.77
N LYS A 98 20.52 8.52 28.31
CA LYS A 98 21.18 9.18 27.17
C LYS A 98 21.13 8.38 25.87
N GLU A 99 20.04 7.66 25.65
CA GLU A 99 19.80 6.96 24.38
C GLU A 99 19.10 7.87 23.37
N ASP A 100 19.47 7.76 22.08
CA ASP A 100 18.96 8.61 21.02
C ASP A 100 17.54 8.24 20.57
N ALA A 101 17.06 7.04 20.91
CA ALA A 101 15.76 6.52 20.51
C ALA A 101 15.08 5.71 21.62
N VAL A 102 13.76 5.78 21.69
CA VAL A 102 12.97 4.98 22.63
C VAL A 102 12.89 3.54 22.15
N GLY A 103 13.42 2.59 22.93
CA GLY A 103 13.44 1.16 22.64
C GLY A 103 12.39 0.35 23.41
N SER A 104 12.31 -0.96 23.13
CA SER A 104 11.40 -1.90 23.79
C SER A 104 11.65 -2.01 25.29
N VAL A 105 12.91 -1.91 25.72
CA VAL A 105 13.29 -1.93 27.15
C VAL A 105 12.71 -0.73 27.90
N HIS A 106 12.76 0.47 27.28
CA HIS A 106 12.21 1.68 27.89
C HIS A 106 10.70 1.57 28.05
N LEU A 107 10.00 0.90 27.11
CA LEU A 107 8.58 0.61 27.23
C LEU A 107 8.30 -0.33 28.40
N LEU A 108 9.05 -1.43 28.55
CA LEU A 108 8.88 -2.37 29.65
C LEU A 108 9.14 -1.70 31.02
N LEU A 109 10.23 -0.95 31.14
CA LEU A 109 10.55 -0.18 32.35
C LEU A 109 9.48 0.88 32.63
N ALA A 110 8.91 1.53 31.62
CA ALA A 110 7.83 2.50 31.79
C ALA A 110 6.53 1.83 32.26
N ILE A 111 6.21 0.64 31.77
CA ILE A 111 5.07 -0.16 32.27
C ILE A 111 5.26 -0.43 33.77
N LEU A 112 6.43 -0.89 34.20
CA LEU A 112 6.72 -1.21 35.59
C LEU A 112 6.80 0.03 36.48
N ARG A 113 7.29 1.15 35.97
CA ARG A 113 7.36 2.43 36.73
C ARG A 113 5.98 3.03 36.97
N HIS A 114 5.03 2.74 36.13
CA HIS A 114 3.64 3.19 36.26
C HIS A 114 2.83 2.18 37.10
N ARG A 115 3.05 2.18 38.41
CA ARG A 115 2.60 1.17 39.41
C ARG A 115 1.08 0.89 39.42
N THR A 116 0.25 1.73 38.84
CA THR A 116 -1.22 1.59 38.87
C THR A 116 -1.81 0.88 37.65
N ASN A 117 -1.00 0.47 36.69
CA ASN A 117 -1.50 -0.26 35.53
C ASN A 117 -1.57 -1.78 35.79
N LYS A 118 -2.52 -2.45 35.15
CA LYS A 118 -2.78 -3.86 35.33
C LYS A 118 -1.62 -4.77 34.94
N ALA A 119 -0.87 -4.44 33.90
CA ALA A 119 0.29 -5.20 33.47
C ALA A 119 1.40 -5.18 34.51
N ALA A 120 1.67 -4.01 35.14
CA ALA A 120 2.65 -3.91 36.19
C ALA A 120 2.18 -4.65 37.47
N LEU A 121 0.89 -4.56 37.79
CA LEU A 121 0.32 -5.29 38.93
C LEU A 121 0.42 -6.82 38.73
N TYR A 122 0.10 -7.31 37.55
CA TYR A 122 0.23 -8.72 37.19
C TYR A 122 1.68 -9.22 37.32
N LEU A 123 2.62 -8.52 36.70
CA LEU A 123 4.04 -8.88 36.78
C LEU A 123 4.59 -8.82 38.20
N GLY A 124 4.07 -7.92 39.04
CA GLY A 124 4.44 -7.79 40.44
C GLY A 124 3.84 -8.89 41.33
N SER A 125 2.56 -9.24 41.14
CA SER A 125 1.85 -10.23 41.98
C SER A 125 2.23 -11.67 41.62
N GLU A 126 2.23 -12.03 40.36
CA GLU A 126 2.43 -13.41 39.92
C GLU A 126 3.92 -13.78 39.75
N TRP A 127 4.75 -12.82 39.31
CA TRP A 127 6.14 -13.09 38.96
C TRP A 127 7.17 -12.38 39.87
N ASN A 128 6.70 -11.61 40.82
CA ASN A 128 7.54 -10.80 41.76
C ASN A 128 8.54 -9.88 40.98
N ILE A 129 8.08 -9.28 39.87
CA ILE A 129 8.88 -8.40 39.03
C ILE A 129 8.60 -6.96 39.40
N THR A 130 9.62 -6.26 39.88
CA THR A 130 9.57 -4.83 40.17
C THR A 130 10.43 -4.04 39.20
N TYR A 131 10.18 -2.72 39.14
CA TYR A 131 10.99 -1.79 38.33
C TYR A 131 12.48 -1.89 38.73
N GLU A 132 12.78 -1.94 40.00
CA GLU A 132 14.16 -1.99 40.52
C GLU A 132 14.87 -3.28 40.08
N ARG A 133 14.21 -4.42 40.18
CA ARG A 133 14.76 -5.72 39.76
C ARG A 133 15.03 -5.77 38.26
N MET A 134 14.12 -5.21 37.45
CA MET A 134 14.31 -5.19 36.02
C MET A 134 15.43 -4.23 35.59
N LEU A 135 15.58 -3.13 36.32
CA LEU A 135 16.66 -2.18 36.13
C LEU A 135 18.04 -2.78 36.46
N GLU A 136 18.15 -3.56 37.55
CA GLU A 136 19.36 -4.29 37.90
C GLU A 136 19.76 -5.30 36.83
N LEU A 137 18.81 -6.01 36.24
CA LEU A 137 19.05 -6.93 35.12
C LEU A 137 19.52 -6.19 33.84
N TYR A 138 18.95 -5.03 33.58
CA TYR A 138 19.35 -4.21 32.44
C TYR A 138 20.75 -3.58 32.63
N ALA A 139 21.12 -3.18 33.84
CA ALA A 139 22.40 -2.55 34.15
C ALA A 139 23.59 -3.53 34.18
N LYS A 140 23.35 -4.85 34.29
CA LYS A 140 24.42 -5.85 34.22
C LYS A 140 24.94 -5.96 32.79
N PRO A 141 26.28 -5.97 32.51
CA PRO A 141 26.83 -6.15 31.19
C PRO A 141 26.33 -7.47 30.60
N GLN A 142 25.61 -7.39 29.47
CA GLN A 142 25.03 -8.56 28.80
C GLN A 142 26.12 -9.43 28.19
N ALA A 143 26.36 -10.61 28.81
CA ALA A 143 27.02 -11.71 28.12
C ALA A 143 26.00 -12.36 27.17
N ILE A 144 26.18 -12.21 25.86
CA ILE A 144 25.34 -12.78 24.83
C ILE A 144 25.45 -14.32 24.87
N PRO A 145 24.40 -15.09 25.13
CA PRO A 145 24.44 -16.54 24.92
C PRO A 145 24.15 -16.87 23.46
N SER A 146 25.17 -17.27 22.71
CA SER A 146 25.02 -17.99 21.47
C SER A 146 24.49 -19.39 21.78
N SER A 147 23.32 -19.72 21.28
CA SER A 147 22.67 -21.04 21.41
C SER A 147 23.38 -22.13 20.59
N LYS A 148 23.57 -23.27 21.26
CA LYS A 148 23.81 -24.64 20.77
C LYS A 148 25.26 -25.09 20.57
N ALA A 149 25.74 -25.84 21.52
CA ALA A 149 26.40 -27.15 21.29
C ALA A 149 26.42 -27.95 22.58
N THR A 150 26.00 -29.18 22.48
CA THR A 150 25.86 -30.26 23.41
C THR A 150 27.20 -30.71 24.04
N GLU A 151 27.16 -31.03 25.31
CA GLU A 151 27.97 -31.92 26.16
C GLU A 151 29.24 -32.58 25.64
N ALA A 152 30.35 -32.46 26.31
CA ALA A 152 30.98 -33.52 27.11
C ALA A 152 32.35 -33.11 27.68
N ASN A 153 32.39 -33.10 28.96
CA ASN A 153 33.36 -33.63 29.93
C ASN A 153 34.87 -33.37 29.84
N ASN A 154 35.31 -32.89 30.96
CA ASN A 154 36.53 -33.20 31.78
C ASN A 154 37.95 -32.67 31.42
N GLY A 155 38.43 -31.94 32.36
CA GLY A 155 39.75 -32.31 32.98
C GLY A 155 40.90 -31.32 32.68
N GLN A 156 41.13 -30.44 33.64
CA GLN A 156 42.42 -30.05 34.25
C GLN A 156 43.57 -29.45 33.44
N ASN A 157 43.98 -28.36 33.96
CA ASN A 157 45.36 -27.87 34.16
C ASN A 157 46.13 -27.06 33.11
N ALA A 158 46.22 -25.80 33.43
CA ALA A 158 47.41 -24.99 33.64
C ALA A 158 48.54 -24.91 32.60
N ARG A 159 48.93 -23.68 32.42
CA ARG A 159 50.28 -23.11 32.11
C ARG A 159 50.59 -22.71 30.65
N THR A 160 50.58 -21.38 30.48
CA THR A 160 51.61 -20.60 29.81
C THR A 160 52.41 -21.23 28.65
N ASN A 161 52.30 -20.70 27.46
CA ASN A 161 53.43 -20.01 26.81
C ASN A 161 53.09 -19.49 25.40
N ASN A 162 53.58 -18.29 25.18
CA ASN A 162 53.79 -17.66 23.89
C ASN A 162 54.37 -18.59 22.81
N ARG A 163 53.70 -18.74 21.68
CA ARG A 163 54.34 -18.95 20.37
C ARG A 163 53.33 -18.85 19.24
N ARG A 164 53.66 -18.05 18.23
CA ARG A 164 52.97 -17.94 16.95
C ARG A 164 52.80 -19.33 16.31
N PRO A 165 51.65 -19.65 15.72
CA PRO A 165 51.61 -20.73 14.76
C PRO A 165 51.69 -20.21 13.32
N ALA A 166 52.63 -20.84 12.64
CA ALA A 166 52.78 -20.78 11.20
C ALA A 166 51.66 -21.56 10.48
N ASP A 167 51.49 -21.16 9.24
CA ASP A 167 50.68 -21.74 8.18
C ASP A 167 50.49 -23.26 8.23
N ASN A 168 49.26 -23.70 8.17
CA ASN A 168 48.93 -25.03 7.63
C ASN A 168 47.95 -24.86 6.44
N ALA A 169 48.53 -24.75 5.27
CA ALA A 169 47.84 -24.92 3.99
C ALA A 169 47.50 -26.38 3.76
N ARG A 170 46.23 -26.72 3.71
CA ARG A 170 45.76 -27.98 3.13
C ARG A 170 45.62 -27.78 1.62
N THR A 171 46.46 -28.43 0.87
CA THR A 171 46.40 -28.55 -0.58
C THR A 171 45.40 -29.65 -0.97
N ASP A 172 44.31 -29.22 -1.60
CA ASP A 172 43.53 -30.09 -2.45
C ASP A 172 44.07 -30.02 -3.88
N ARG A 173 44.28 -31.21 -4.46
CA ARG A 173 44.85 -31.39 -5.77
C ARG A 173 43.85 -31.03 -6.88
N GLN A 174 43.81 -29.74 -7.17
CA GLN A 174 43.57 -29.18 -8.52
C GLN A 174 43.94 -27.72 -8.44
N GLY A 175 45.09 -27.38 -9.02
CA GLY A 175 45.77 -26.11 -8.76
C GLY A 175 44.99 -24.90 -9.24
N GLN A 176 44.40 -24.18 -8.29
CA GLN A 176 44.21 -22.72 -8.37
C GLN A 176 44.10 -22.18 -6.94
N ARG A 177 45.06 -21.38 -6.51
CA ARG A 177 45.00 -20.62 -5.26
C ARG A 177 43.94 -19.53 -5.42
N MET A 178 42.73 -19.75 -4.97
CA MET A 178 41.79 -18.67 -4.65
C MET A 178 42.22 -18.07 -3.32
N GLY A 179 42.72 -16.84 -3.34
CA GLY A 179 42.93 -16.06 -2.13
C GLY A 179 41.58 -15.80 -1.43
N THR A 180 41.50 -16.09 -0.14
CA THR A 180 40.33 -15.82 0.70
C THR A 180 40.10 -14.32 0.80
N THR A 181 38.95 -13.84 0.28
CA THR A 181 38.53 -12.45 0.32
C THR A 181 37.66 -12.26 1.59
N THR A 182 38.22 -11.73 2.66
CA THR A 182 37.60 -11.69 3.99
C THR A 182 36.57 -10.59 4.16
N ALA A 183 36.76 -9.39 3.60
CA ALA A 183 35.81 -8.28 3.71
C ALA A 183 34.70 -8.38 2.65
N LEU A 184 35.06 -8.80 1.43
CA LEU A 184 34.09 -9.04 0.35
C LEU A 184 33.16 -10.20 0.68
N ASP A 185 33.67 -11.29 1.29
CA ASP A 185 32.81 -12.43 1.69
C ASP A 185 31.88 -12.10 2.86
N LYS A 186 32.22 -11.07 3.67
CA LYS A 186 31.39 -10.62 4.79
C LYS A 186 30.26 -9.66 4.41
N TYR A 187 30.51 -8.80 3.41
CA TYR A 187 29.61 -7.70 3.03
C TYR A 187 29.13 -7.80 1.58
N GLY A 188 29.42 -8.91 0.90
CA GLY A 188 29.04 -9.12 -0.49
C GLY A 188 28.45 -10.49 -0.75
N HIS A 189 27.66 -10.57 -1.80
CA HIS A 189 27.09 -11.82 -2.32
C HIS A 189 27.72 -12.14 -3.66
N ASP A 190 28.40 -13.28 -3.78
CA ASP A 190 29.00 -13.73 -5.04
C ASP A 190 27.97 -14.27 -6.01
N LEU A 191 27.57 -13.45 -6.99
CA LEU A 191 26.62 -13.84 -8.03
C LEU A 191 27.16 -14.94 -8.94
N THR A 192 28.47 -14.95 -9.23
CA THR A 192 29.09 -16.01 -10.05
C THR A 192 29.07 -17.36 -9.33
N GLN A 193 29.24 -17.37 -8.00
CA GLN A 193 29.10 -18.58 -7.22
C GLN A 193 27.65 -19.06 -7.16
N GLN A 194 26.68 -18.15 -7.01
CA GLN A 194 25.26 -18.48 -7.05
C GLN A 194 24.84 -19.05 -8.42
N ALA A 195 25.36 -18.48 -9.52
CA ALA A 195 25.18 -19.01 -10.86
C ALA A 195 25.71 -20.44 -10.99
N ARG A 196 26.91 -20.76 -10.45
CA ARG A 196 27.45 -22.12 -10.42
C ARG A 196 26.62 -23.10 -9.61
N GLN A 197 25.90 -22.62 -8.59
CA GLN A 197 25.00 -23.41 -7.75
C GLN A 197 23.60 -23.57 -8.35
N GLY A 198 23.33 -22.97 -9.52
CA GLY A 198 22.01 -23.00 -10.16
C GLY A 198 20.91 -22.26 -9.37
N LYS A 199 21.32 -21.23 -8.58
CA LYS A 199 20.40 -20.44 -7.74
C LYS A 199 19.86 -19.18 -8.41
N LEU A 200 20.39 -18.85 -9.59
CA LEU A 200 19.97 -17.68 -10.36
C LEU A 200 18.97 -18.09 -11.43
N ASP A 201 17.95 -17.28 -11.59
CA ASP A 201 16.94 -17.47 -12.62
C ASP A 201 17.51 -17.17 -14.03
N PRO A 202 16.99 -17.85 -15.08
CA PRO A 202 17.41 -17.59 -16.45
C PRO A 202 16.99 -16.18 -16.90
N VAL A 203 17.94 -15.40 -17.39
CA VAL A 203 17.70 -14.03 -17.88
C VAL A 203 17.35 -14.04 -19.36
N VAL A 204 16.26 -13.38 -19.72
CA VAL A 204 15.68 -13.37 -21.07
C VAL A 204 15.38 -11.94 -21.51
N GLY A 205 15.61 -11.65 -22.80
CA GLY A 205 15.24 -10.37 -23.40
C GLY A 205 16.11 -9.18 -22.98
N ARG A 206 17.35 -9.47 -22.49
CA ARG A 206 18.34 -8.47 -22.08
C ARG A 206 19.70 -8.68 -22.75
N GLU A 207 19.71 -9.43 -23.83
CA GLU A 207 20.93 -9.78 -24.57
C GLU A 207 21.72 -8.55 -25.03
N VAL A 208 21.03 -7.52 -25.52
CA VAL A 208 21.63 -6.28 -26.02
C VAL A 208 22.26 -5.48 -24.90
N GLU A 209 21.58 -5.34 -23.76
CA GLU A 209 22.11 -4.64 -22.61
C GLU A 209 23.28 -5.42 -21.97
N ILE A 210 23.16 -6.73 -21.84
CA ILE A 210 24.24 -7.61 -21.36
C ILE A 210 25.48 -7.48 -22.24
N GLU A 211 25.33 -7.58 -23.56
CA GLU A 211 26.45 -7.42 -24.50
C GLU A 211 27.08 -6.03 -24.36
N ARG A 212 26.25 -5.01 -24.23
CA ARG A 212 26.73 -3.63 -24.03
C ARG A 212 27.54 -3.47 -22.75
N VAL A 213 27.09 -4.05 -21.64
CA VAL A 213 27.80 -4.03 -20.34
C VAL A 213 29.14 -4.78 -20.48
N VAL A 214 29.15 -5.97 -21.09
CA VAL A 214 30.36 -6.76 -21.36
C VAL A 214 31.35 -5.95 -22.20
N GLN A 215 30.90 -5.28 -23.26
CA GLN A 215 31.76 -4.40 -24.09
C GLN A 215 32.35 -3.25 -23.27
N ILE A 216 31.57 -2.62 -22.36
CA ILE A 216 32.06 -1.52 -21.52
C ILE A 216 33.10 -2.05 -20.52
N LEU A 217 32.84 -3.17 -19.85
CA LEU A 217 33.79 -3.80 -18.91
C LEU A 217 35.12 -4.19 -19.57
N SER A 218 35.11 -4.53 -20.85
CA SER A 218 36.30 -4.89 -21.64
C SER A 218 37.15 -3.69 -22.09
N ARG A 219 36.68 -2.45 -21.83
CA ARG A 219 37.45 -1.24 -22.26
C ARG A 219 38.64 -0.97 -21.37
N ARG A 220 39.70 -0.39 -21.94
CA ARG A 220 40.90 0.04 -21.18
C ARG A 220 40.60 1.22 -20.23
N LYS A 221 39.72 2.13 -20.63
CA LYS A 221 39.29 3.31 -19.82
C LYS A 221 37.79 3.45 -19.89
N LYS A 222 37.19 4.05 -18.87
CA LYS A 222 35.71 4.17 -18.72
C LYS A 222 35.04 2.80 -18.79
N ASN A 223 35.61 1.86 -18.04
CA ASN A 223 35.15 0.46 -17.96
C ASN A 223 34.19 0.16 -16.86
N ASN A 224 33.53 1.19 -16.31
CA ASN A 224 32.49 1.05 -15.28
C ASN A 224 31.12 1.38 -15.92
N PRO A 225 30.29 0.39 -16.22
CA PRO A 225 28.90 0.63 -16.67
C PRO A 225 28.02 1.07 -15.51
N ILE A 226 27.05 1.92 -15.83
CA ILE A 226 25.95 2.24 -14.92
C ILE A 226 24.63 1.97 -15.62
N LEU A 227 23.81 1.10 -15.02
CA LEU A 227 22.49 0.72 -15.48
C LEU A 227 21.48 1.76 -14.97
N ILE A 228 20.79 2.42 -15.89
CA ILE A 228 19.83 3.48 -15.57
C ILE A 228 18.47 3.07 -16.10
N GLY A 229 17.46 3.01 -15.23
CA GLY A 229 16.08 2.65 -15.62
C GLY A 229 15.13 2.71 -14.44
N GLU A 230 13.84 2.70 -14.74
CA GLU A 230 12.78 2.72 -13.73
C GLU A 230 12.87 1.50 -12.79
N PRO A 231 12.27 1.56 -11.58
CA PRO A 231 12.16 0.39 -10.71
C PRO A 231 11.45 -0.76 -11.43
N GLY A 232 11.93 -2.00 -11.25
CA GLY A 232 11.30 -3.19 -11.84
C GLY A 232 11.60 -3.46 -13.31
N VAL A 233 12.52 -2.71 -13.97
CA VAL A 233 12.91 -3.02 -15.37
C VAL A 233 13.92 -4.16 -15.49
N GLY A 234 14.38 -4.77 -14.39
CA GLY A 234 15.32 -5.88 -14.41
C GLY A 234 16.81 -5.46 -14.51
N LYS A 235 17.21 -4.37 -13.86
CA LYS A 235 18.62 -3.93 -13.80
C LYS A 235 19.53 -4.97 -13.16
N SER A 236 19.14 -5.54 -12.04
CA SER A 236 19.89 -6.58 -11.31
C SER A 236 19.94 -7.88 -12.11
N ALA A 237 18.85 -8.25 -12.81
CA ALA A 237 18.81 -9.41 -13.70
C ALA A 237 19.87 -9.33 -14.84
N ILE A 238 20.17 -8.15 -15.37
CA ILE A 238 21.25 -7.98 -16.37
C ILE A 238 22.60 -8.42 -15.79
N VAL A 239 22.87 -8.08 -14.52
CA VAL A 239 24.14 -8.45 -13.86
C VAL A 239 24.18 -9.94 -13.55
N GLU A 240 23.06 -10.52 -13.14
CA GLU A 240 22.89 -11.97 -12.97
C GLU A 240 23.07 -12.71 -14.29
N GLY A 241 22.55 -12.19 -15.41
CA GLY A 241 22.75 -12.71 -16.74
C GLY A 241 24.22 -12.70 -17.18
N ILE A 242 25.00 -11.67 -16.78
CA ILE A 242 26.45 -11.66 -17.01
C ILE A 242 27.13 -12.75 -16.18
N ALA A 243 26.73 -12.93 -14.92
CA ALA A 243 27.27 -13.99 -14.06
C ALA A 243 26.98 -15.40 -14.65
N LEU A 244 25.77 -15.62 -15.18
CA LEU A 244 25.41 -16.87 -15.90
C LEU A 244 26.28 -17.07 -17.15
N LYS A 245 26.50 -16.02 -17.96
CA LYS A 245 27.39 -16.11 -19.14
C LYS A 245 28.86 -16.37 -18.78
N ILE A 246 29.35 -15.84 -17.65
CA ILE A 246 30.70 -16.13 -17.13
C ILE A 246 30.82 -17.63 -16.81
N VAL A 247 29.84 -18.18 -16.12
CA VAL A 247 29.83 -19.62 -15.76
C VAL A 247 29.65 -20.53 -16.97
N GLY A 248 28.86 -20.12 -17.96
CA GLY A 248 28.67 -20.82 -19.24
C GLY A 248 29.83 -20.70 -20.23
N ASN A 249 30.92 -19.99 -19.87
CA ASN A 249 32.04 -19.69 -20.77
C ASN A 249 31.63 -18.89 -22.04
N GLU A 250 30.52 -18.14 -21.99
CA GLU A 250 30.01 -17.33 -23.09
C GLU A 250 30.41 -15.85 -22.96
N ALA A 251 31.09 -15.47 -21.88
CA ALA A 251 31.45 -14.09 -21.58
C ALA A 251 32.76 -13.62 -22.23
N GLY A 252 33.45 -14.45 -23.02
CA GLY A 252 34.67 -14.12 -23.74
C GLY A 252 35.74 -13.56 -22.82
N VAL A 253 36.04 -12.25 -22.92
CA VAL A 253 37.11 -11.57 -22.15
C VAL A 253 36.84 -11.58 -20.63
N LEU A 254 35.64 -11.83 -20.20
CA LEU A 254 35.25 -11.86 -18.78
C LEU A 254 35.20 -13.29 -18.20
N ALA A 255 35.67 -14.32 -18.91
CA ALA A 255 35.57 -15.72 -18.46
C ALA A 255 36.25 -15.99 -17.09
N ASP A 256 37.34 -15.26 -16.79
CA ASP A 256 38.06 -15.40 -15.51
C ASP A 256 37.59 -14.40 -14.44
N LYS A 257 36.52 -13.65 -14.71
CA LYS A 257 35.99 -12.64 -13.77
C LYS A 257 34.96 -13.24 -12.80
N ARG A 258 34.82 -12.56 -11.67
CA ARG A 258 33.87 -12.89 -10.60
C ARG A 258 33.08 -11.64 -10.26
N ILE A 259 31.76 -11.75 -10.19
CA ILE A 259 30.89 -10.61 -9.87
C ILE A 259 30.43 -10.77 -8.42
N VAL A 260 30.68 -9.75 -7.61
CA VAL A 260 30.27 -9.69 -6.21
C VAL A 260 29.33 -8.50 -6.02
N ALA A 261 28.09 -8.75 -5.62
CA ALA A 261 27.10 -7.74 -5.26
C ALA A 261 27.36 -7.26 -3.83
N LEU A 262 27.50 -5.94 -3.65
CA LEU A 262 27.75 -5.33 -2.36
C LEU A 262 26.45 -5.14 -1.58
N ASP A 263 26.40 -5.65 -0.36
CA ASP A 263 25.29 -5.41 0.59
C ASP A 263 25.57 -4.15 1.42
N ILE A 264 24.99 -3.04 0.98
CA ILE A 264 25.12 -1.75 1.66
C ILE A 264 24.45 -1.77 3.04
N ALA A 265 23.34 -2.50 3.18
CA ALA A 265 22.62 -2.61 4.43
C ALA A 265 23.47 -3.34 5.49
N ALA A 266 24.12 -4.44 5.12
CA ALA A 266 25.06 -5.16 5.98
C ALA A 266 26.29 -4.30 6.34
N MET A 267 26.72 -3.43 5.43
CA MET A 267 27.85 -2.51 5.70
C MET A 267 27.50 -1.41 6.71
N VAL A 268 26.26 -0.94 6.71
CA VAL A 268 25.76 0.09 7.64
C VAL A 268 25.35 -0.53 8.97
N ALA A 269 24.88 -1.77 8.98
CA ALA A 269 24.41 -2.44 10.17
C ALA A 269 25.53 -2.53 11.24
N GLY A 270 25.20 -2.10 12.46
CA GLY A 270 26.12 -2.12 13.60
C GLY A 270 27.25 -1.07 13.56
N THR A 271 27.21 -0.09 12.62
CA THR A 271 28.11 1.07 12.68
C THR A 271 27.51 2.13 13.61
N THR A 272 28.20 2.44 14.68
CA THR A 272 27.80 3.49 15.63
C THR A 272 28.33 4.85 15.22
N TYR A 273 29.43 4.89 14.46
CA TYR A 273 30.10 6.11 14.02
C TYR A 273 30.44 6.04 12.52
N ARG A 274 30.35 7.19 11.84
CA ARG A 274 30.68 7.38 10.42
C ARG A 274 32.01 6.73 10.00
N GLY A 275 33.06 6.84 10.83
CA GLY A 275 34.37 6.28 10.56
C GLY A 275 34.40 4.76 10.38
N GLN A 276 33.49 4.01 11.02
CA GLN A 276 33.45 2.55 10.87
C GLN A 276 32.94 2.10 9.51
N PHE A 277 31.99 2.80 8.93
CA PHE A 277 31.53 2.54 7.56
C PHE A 277 32.62 2.87 6.54
N GLU A 278 33.30 4.02 6.73
CA GLU A 278 34.42 4.44 5.88
C GLU A 278 35.55 3.42 5.94
N GLU A 279 35.86 2.88 7.11
CA GLU A 279 36.88 1.85 7.32
C GLU A 279 36.49 0.52 6.63
N ARG A 280 35.25 0.08 6.72
CA ARG A 280 34.75 -1.10 5.99
C ARG A 280 34.85 -0.91 4.48
N MET A 281 34.42 0.24 3.95
CA MET A 281 34.51 0.55 2.53
C MET A 281 35.96 0.57 2.05
N LYS A 282 36.89 1.16 2.84
CA LYS A 282 38.30 1.16 2.53
C LYS A 282 38.88 -0.25 2.51
N ALA A 283 38.52 -1.10 3.45
CA ALA A 283 38.95 -2.50 3.48
C ALA A 283 38.50 -3.25 2.22
N ILE A 284 37.24 -3.06 1.76
CA ILE A 284 36.75 -3.64 0.50
C ILE A 284 37.52 -3.14 -0.70
N ILE A 285 37.83 -1.84 -0.79
CA ILE A 285 38.61 -1.27 -1.90
C ILE A 285 40.04 -1.82 -1.89
N ASP A 286 40.67 -1.93 -0.74
CA ASP A 286 42.02 -2.47 -0.60
C ASP A 286 42.08 -3.97 -0.96
N GLU A 287 40.99 -4.70 -0.74
CA GLU A 287 40.84 -6.09 -1.16
C GLU A 287 40.61 -6.20 -2.68
N LEU A 288 39.74 -5.38 -3.28
CA LEU A 288 39.50 -5.31 -4.72
C LEU A 288 40.78 -4.97 -5.51
N ARG A 289 41.67 -4.16 -4.94
CA ARG A 289 42.98 -3.88 -5.55
C ARG A 289 43.88 -5.12 -5.65
N LYS A 290 43.77 -6.04 -4.70
CA LYS A 290 44.51 -7.30 -4.67
C LYS A 290 43.90 -8.37 -5.58
N HIS A 291 42.61 -8.23 -5.88
CA HIS A 291 41.78 -9.17 -6.62
C HIS A 291 41.17 -8.52 -7.87
N PRO A 292 42.00 -8.24 -8.92
CA PRO A 292 41.52 -7.59 -10.12
C PRO A 292 40.56 -8.43 -10.96
N GLU A 293 40.38 -9.71 -10.62
CA GLU A 293 39.37 -10.60 -11.18
C GLU A 293 37.96 -10.29 -10.70
N VAL A 294 37.79 -9.55 -9.58
CA VAL A 294 36.49 -9.22 -8.99
C VAL A 294 35.92 -7.95 -9.61
N ILE A 295 34.70 -8.04 -10.09
CA ILE A 295 33.89 -6.91 -10.53
C ILE A 295 32.86 -6.65 -9.42
N LEU A 296 32.85 -5.44 -8.87
CA LEU A 296 31.90 -5.04 -7.82
C LEU A 296 30.58 -4.64 -8.47
N PHE A 297 29.46 -5.20 -8.01
CA PHE A 297 28.13 -4.72 -8.35
C PHE A 297 27.54 -3.95 -7.17
N ILE A 298 27.07 -2.74 -7.45
CA ILE A 298 26.40 -1.88 -6.45
C ILE A 298 25.03 -1.53 -6.97
N ASP A 299 24.03 -2.15 -6.38
CA ASP A 299 22.65 -1.76 -6.63
C ASP A 299 22.34 -0.47 -5.84
N GLU A 300 21.44 0.35 -6.37
CA GLU A 300 21.09 1.66 -5.80
C GLU A 300 22.35 2.51 -5.46
N ILE A 301 23.31 2.58 -6.39
CA ILE A 301 24.62 3.26 -6.18
C ILE A 301 24.47 4.72 -5.71
N HIS A 302 23.32 5.35 -5.94
CA HIS A 302 23.01 6.70 -5.47
C HIS A 302 22.98 6.79 -3.94
N THR A 303 22.66 5.71 -3.23
CA THR A 303 22.64 5.66 -1.75
C THR A 303 24.02 5.90 -1.15
N ILE A 304 25.07 5.49 -1.86
CA ILE A 304 26.45 5.72 -1.45
C ILE A 304 26.95 7.12 -1.85
N ILE A 305 26.41 7.68 -2.93
CA ILE A 305 26.92 8.87 -3.61
C ILE A 305 26.15 10.13 -3.22
N GLY A 306 24.83 10.02 -2.99
CA GLY A 306 23.90 11.15 -2.83
C GLY A 306 23.73 11.67 -1.39
N ALA A 307 24.29 11.02 -0.43
CA ALA A 307 24.05 11.31 0.98
C ALA A 307 24.79 12.55 1.54
N GLY A 308 25.44 13.37 0.70
CA GLY A 308 26.33 14.47 1.14
C GLY A 308 25.68 15.79 1.57
N ASN A 309 24.38 16.00 1.39
CA ASN A 309 23.73 17.31 1.66
C ASN A 309 22.97 17.43 2.98
N ALA A 310 22.83 16.35 3.76
CA ALA A 310 22.29 16.42 5.12
C ALA A 310 23.45 16.28 6.12
N GLN A 311 23.47 17.13 7.14
CA GLN A 311 24.44 17.02 8.25
C GLN A 311 24.33 15.60 8.85
N GLY A 312 25.30 14.73 8.57
CA GLY A 312 25.35 13.35 9.05
C GLY A 312 25.29 12.23 8.00
N SER A 313 25.22 12.55 6.69
CA SER A 313 25.13 11.55 5.65
C SER A 313 26.47 10.89 5.29
N LEU A 314 26.40 9.60 4.94
CA LEU A 314 27.52 8.72 4.61
C LEU A 314 28.14 9.12 3.25
N ASP A 315 29.28 9.79 3.23
CA ASP A 315 29.96 10.21 2.00
C ASP A 315 31.03 9.17 1.57
N ALA A 316 30.58 7.95 1.28
CA ALA A 316 31.44 6.89 0.74
C ALA A 316 31.95 7.20 -0.69
N ALA A 317 31.28 8.14 -1.36
CA ALA A 317 31.72 8.59 -2.69
C ALA A 317 33.15 9.09 -2.70
N ASN A 318 33.59 9.82 -1.68
CA ASN A 318 34.94 10.35 -1.60
C ASN A 318 36.00 9.26 -1.48
N ILE A 319 35.65 8.08 -1.00
CA ILE A 319 36.58 6.93 -0.92
C ILE A 319 36.61 6.16 -2.24
N LEU A 320 35.43 6.02 -2.88
CA LEU A 320 35.31 5.27 -4.14
C LEU A 320 35.84 6.04 -5.35
N LYS A 321 35.67 7.37 -5.39
CA LYS A 321 36.11 8.26 -6.49
C LYS A 321 37.59 8.08 -6.88
N PRO A 322 38.56 8.07 -5.96
CA PRO A 322 39.96 7.89 -6.30
C PRO A 322 40.26 6.51 -6.90
N ALA A 323 39.65 5.46 -6.39
CA ALA A 323 39.86 4.08 -6.87
C ALA A 323 39.29 3.89 -8.29
N LEU A 324 38.08 4.38 -8.55
CA LEU A 324 37.49 4.42 -9.90
C LEU A 324 38.26 5.32 -10.85
N ALA A 325 38.80 6.44 -10.35
CA ALA A 325 39.56 7.38 -11.16
C ALA A 325 40.87 6.79 -11.67
N ARG A 326 41.56 5.99 -10.84
CA ARG A 326 42.82 5.32 -11.20
C ARG A 326 42.60 4.01 -11.96
N GLY A 327 41.34 3.53 -12.05
CA GLY A 327 41.05 2.23 -12.69
C GLY A 327 41.50 1.03 -11.84
N GLU A 328 41.62 1.22 -10.52
CA GLU A 328 42.03 0.18 -9.57
C GLU A 328 40.91 -0.80 -9.25
N VAL A 329 39.65 -0.38 -9.47
CA VAL A 329 38.47 -1.14 -9.21
C VAL A 329 37.54 -1.07 -10.43
N GLN A 330 36.99 -2.21 -10.84
CA GLN A 330 35.89 -2.30 -11.80
C GLN A 330 34.56 -2.39 -11.06
N CYS A 331 33.58 -1.56 -11.47
CA CYS A 331 32.28 -1.50 -10.81
C CYS A 331 31.16 -1.43 -11.84
N ILE A 332 30.06 -2.16 -11.56
CA ILE A 332 28.78 -2.03 -12.23
C ILE A 332 27.85 -1.31 -11.22
N GLY A 333 27.31 -0.17 -11.61
CA GLY A 333 26.31 0.54 -10.80
C GLY A 333 24.92 0.33 -11.37
N ALA A 334 23.89 0.34 -10.52
CA ALA A 334 22.50 0.42 -10.92
C ALA A 334 21.80 1.56 -10.18
N THR A 335 20.90 2.28 -10.86
CA THR A 335 20.15 3.40 -10.27
C THR A 335 18.91 3.72 -11.10
N THR A 336 18.02 4.57 -10.57
CA THR A 336 16.88 5.09 -11.32
C THR A 336 17.27 6.34 -12.13
N THR A 337 16.43 6.73 -13.08
CA THR A 337 16.63 7.92 -13.93
C THR A 337 16.64 9.21 -13.09
N GLY A 338 15.76 9.33 -12.09
CA GLY A 338 15.67 10.49 -11.22
C GLY A 338 16.89 10.64 -10.33
N GLU A 339 17.33 9.55 -9.70
CA GLU A 339 18.47 9.50 -8.79
C GLU A 339 19.78 9.67 -9.51
N TYR A 340 19.90 9.15 -10.75
CA TYR A 340 21.04 9.42 -11.60
C TYR A 340 21.25 10.92 -11.80
N ARG A 341 20.18 11.65 -12.17
CA ARG A 341 20.25 13.11 -12.40
C ARG A 341 20.52 13.90 -11.12
N SER A 342 19.95 13.47 -9.99
CA SER A 342 20.10 14.19 -8.72
C SER A 342 21.46 14.01 -8.07
N SER A 343 22.07 12.82 -8.20
CA SER A 343 23.27 12.42 -7.44
C SER A 343 24.53 12.28 -8.30
N ILE A 344 24.46 11.57 -9.44
CA ILE A 344 25.65 11.20 -10.23
C ILE A 344 25.96 12.23 -11.31
N GLU A 345 24.95 12.72 -12.03
CA GLU A 345 25.13 13.68 -13.13
C GLU A 345 25.64 15.03 -12.64
N LYS A 346 25.30 15.43 -11.40
CA LYS A 346 25.81 16.64 -10.77
C LYS A 346 27.29 16.53 -10.36
N ASP A 347 27.79 15.32 -10.18
CA ASP A 347 29.19 15.06 -9.85
C ASP A 347 30.02 14.75 -11.10
N GLY A 348 30.59 15.77 -11.71
CA GLY A 348 31.36 15.62 -12.96
C GLY A 348 32.59 14.69 -12.84
N ALA A 349 33.03 14.34 -11.63
CA ALA A 349 34.11 13.37 -11.43
C ALA A 349 33.63 11.94 -11.60
N LEU A 350 32.43 11.63 -11.13
CA LEU A 350 31.78 10.33 -11.28
C LEU A 350 31.19 10.15 -12.69
N GLU A 351 30.53 11.15 -13.23
CA GLU A 351 29.94 11.09 -14.58
C GLU A 351 30.99 10.71 -15.65
N ARG A 352 32.22 11.24 -15.53
CA ARG A 352 33.32 10.90 -16.46
C ARG A 352 33.87 9.48 -16.32
N ARG A 353 33.53 8.77 -15.24
CA ARG A 353 34.04 7.42 -14.93
C ARG A 353 33.03 6.33 -15.24
N PHE A 354 31.77 6.64 -15.16
CA PHE A 354 30.69 5.71 -15.51
C PHE A 354 30.26 5.89 -16.97
N GLN A 355 29.94 4.75 -17.62
CA GLN A 355 29.33 4.72 -18.95
C GLN A 355 27.84 4.35 -18.81
N LYS A 356 26.97 5.24 -19.26
CA LYS A 356 25.51 5.06 -19.20
C LYS A 356 25.06 3.87 -20.08
N VAL A 357 24.23 3.01 -19.50
CA VAL A 357 23.46 1.96 -20.18
C VAL A 357 22.01 2.14 -19.76
N THR A 358 21.17 2.56 -20.69
CA THR A 358 19.75 2.78 -20.38
C THR A 358 18.98 1.47 -20.53
N VAL A 359 18.30 1.07 -19.45
CA VAL A 359 17.46 -0.13 -19.42
C VAL A 359 15.99 0.29 -19.54
N ARG A 360 15.37 -0.08 -20.64
CA ARG A 360 13.96 0.24 -20.91
C ARG A 360 13.03 -0.85 -20.36
N PRO A 361 11.78 -0.50 -19.99
CA PRO A 361 10.76 -1.51 -19.73
C PRO A 361 10.60 -2.46 -20.91
N THR A 362 10.32 -3.72 -20.65
CA THR A 362 10.05 -4.71 -21.71
C THR A 362 8.67 -4.48 -22.32
N THR A 363 8.52 -4.88 -23.58
CA THR A 363 7.21 -4.93 -24.26
C THR A 363 6.35 -6.07 -23.69
N LYS A 364 5.07 -6.12 -24.05
CA LYS A 364 4.16 -7.20 -23.63
C LYS A 364 4.63 -8.57 -24.14
N GLU A 365 5.07 -8.62 -25.41
CA GLU A 365 5.54 -9.82 -26.06
C GLU A 365 6.83 -10.35 -25.41
N GLU A 366 7.78 -9.45 -25.12
CA GLU A 366 9.00 -9.77 -24.39
C GLU A 366 8.68 -10.24 -22.98
N THR A 367 7.80 -9.54 -22.28
CA THR A 367 7.37 -9.92 -20.92
C THR A 367 6.70 -11.30 -20.91
N LEU A 368 5.82 -11.58 -21.86
CA LEU A 368 5.21 -12.92 -21.96
C LEU A 368 6.25 -14.02 -22.22
N SER A 369 7.25 -13.70 -23.05
CA SER A 369 8.35 -14.64 -23.31
C SER A 369 9.19 -14.89 -22.05
N ILE A 370 9.40 -13.87 -21.21
CA ILE A 370 10.07 -13.98 -19.91
C ILE A 370 9.24 -14.88 -18.99
N LEU A 371 7.93 -14.60 -18.82
CA LEU A 371 7.06 -15.41 -17.96
C LEU A 371 7.02 -16.89 -18.38
N ARG A 372 6.98 -17.19 -19.68
CA ARG A 372 7.01 -18.55 -20.20
C ARG A 372 8.28 -19.31 -19.81
N ARG A 373 9.43 -18.64 -19.80
CA ARG A 373 10.70 -19.25 -19.38
C ARG A 373 10.84 -19.40 -17.86
N LEU A 374 10.26 -18.48 -17.11
CA LEU A 374 10.23 -18.54 -15.64
C LEU A 374 9.18 -19.54 -15.13
N ASN A 375 8.22 -19.90 -15.98
CA ASN A 375 7.07 -20.73 -15.60
C ASN A 375 7.47 -22.03 -14.88
N GLU A 376 8.44 -22.77 -15.38
CA GLU A 376 8.87 -24.04 -14.78
C GLU A 376 9.38 -23.82 -13.34
N HIS A 377 10.19 -22.80 -13.10
CA HIS A 377 10.75 -22.49 -11.78
C HIS A 377 9.66 -22.13 -10.75
N TYR A 378 8.72 -21.25 -11.16
CA TYR A 378 7.62 -20.85 -10.28
C TYR A 378 6.56 -21.94 -10.10
N ALA A 379 6.31 -22.75 -11.12
CA ALA A 379 5.41 -23.91 -11.07
C ALA A 379 5.91 -24.95 -10.07
N ASP A 380 7.20 -25.28 -10.12
CA ASP A 380 7.86 -26.20 -9.20
C ASP A 380 7.87 -25.67 -7.76
N TYR A 381 8.18 -24.37 -7.59
CA TYR A 381 8.23 -23.75 -6.27
C TYR A 381 6.87 -23.71 -5.55
N HIS A 382 5.81 -23.36 -6.29
CA HIS A 382 4.45 -23.25 -5.73
C HIS A 382 3.62 -24.54 -5.85
N HIS A 383 4.15 -25.57 -6.51
CA HIS A 383 3.42 -26.82 -6.82
C HIS A 383 2.11 -26.59 -7.58
N VAL A 384 2.14 -25.72 -8.60
CA VAL A 384 1.01 -25.30 -9.43
C VAL A 384 1.37 -25.40 -10.92
N THR A 385 0.37 -25.30 -11.79
CA THR A 385 0.57 -25.21 -13.23
C THR A 385 0.04 -23.88 -13.75
N TYR A 386 0.83 -23.15 -14.56
CA TYR A 386 0.42 -21.90 -15.21
C TYR A 386 0.18 -22.15 -16.71
N PRO A 387 -1.08 -22.25 -17.16
CA PRO A 387 -1.41 -22.26 -18.58
C PRO A 387 -1.03 -20.94 -19.27
N ASP A 388 -0.76 -20.99 -20.58
CA ASP A 388 -0.41 -19.81 -21.37
C ASP A 388 -1.47 -18.69 -21.31
N GLU A 389 -2.73 -19.07 -21.14
CA GLU A 389 -3.84 -18.12 -20.96
C GLU A 389 -3.71 -17.30 -19.66
N SER A 390 -3.26 -17.93 -18.57
CA SER A 390 -3.03 -17.28 -17.29
C SER A 390 -1.82 -16.35 -17.35
N LEU A 391 -0.74 -16.75 -18.05
CA LEU A 391 0.42 -15.88 -18.27
C LEU A 391 0.07 -14.65 -19.11
N LYS A 392 -0.73 -14.83 -20.16
CA LYS A 392 -1.26 -13.71 -20.96
C LYS A 392 -2.12 -12.78 -20.11
N ALA A 393 -3.02 -13.35 -19.30
CA ALA A 393 -3.84 -12.57 -18.38
C ALA A 393 -2.99 -11.80 -17.37
N ALA A 394 -1.89 -12.38 -16.85
CA ALA A 394 -0.97 -11.70 -15.95
C ALA A 394 -0.35 -10.44 -16.60
N VAL A 395 0.11 -10.55 -17.85
CA VAL A 395 0.68 -9.41 -18.60
C VAL A 395 -0.38 -8.34 -18.90
N GLU A 396 -1.53 -8.73 -19.43
CA GLU A 396 -2.60 -7.78 -19.82
C GLU A 396 -3.19 -7.05 -18.62
N LEU A 397 -3.47 -7.78 -17.53
CA LEU A 397 -4.04 -7.20 -16.32
C LEU A 397 -3.00 -6.36 -15.55
N ALA A 398 -1.75 -6.80 -15.48
CA ALA A 398 -0.68 -6.01 -14.87
C ALA A 398 -0.44 -4.69 -15.64
N GLU A 399 -0.49 -4.69 -16.98
CA GLU A 399 -0.37 -3.47 -17.74
C GLU A 399 -1.49 -2.49 -17.43
N ARG A 400 -2.73 -3.00 -17.40
CA ARG A 400 -3.93 -2.18 -17.27
C ARG A 400 -4.14 -1.65 -15.85
N TYR A 401 -3.78 -2.43 -14.83
CA TYR A 401 -4.16 -2.14 -13.45
C TYR A 401 -2.99 -1.84 -12.51
N LEU A 402 -1.76 -2.21 -12.85
CA LEU A 402 -0.56 -1.92 -12.06
C LEU A 402 0.30 -0.89 -12.80
N THR A 403 0.09 0.39 -12.49
CA THR A 403 0.75 1.51 -13.18
C THR A 403 1.97 2.05 -12.45
N ASP A 404 2.18 1.64 -11.21
CA ASP A 404 3.23 2.10 -10.31
C ASP A 404 4.60 1.45 -10.56
N ARG A 405 4.63 0.33 -11.28
CA ARG A 405 5.84 -0.44 -11.59
C ARG A 405 5.99 -0.71 -13.09
N ALA A 406 7.23 -0.95 -13.50
CA ALA A 406 7.54 -1.27 -14.88
C ALA A 406 7.47 -2.79 -15.16
N PHE A 407 7.36 -3.14 -16.43
CA PHE A 407 7.61 -4.49 -16.90
C PHE A 407 9.13 -4.80 -16.92
N PRO A 408 9.53 -6.07 -16.67
CA PRO A 408 8.69 -7.27 -16.46
C PRO A 408 8.21 -7.51 -15.02
N ASP A 409 8.77 -6.82 -14.04
CA ASP A 409 8.63 -7.06 -12.60
C ASP A 409 7.16 -7.22 -12.15
N LYS A 410 6.30 -6.25 -12.50
CA LYS A 410 4.88 -6.29 -12.13
C LYS A 410 4.13 -7.52 -12.65
N ALA A 411 4.54 -8.12 -13.77
CA ALA A 411 3.91 -9.31 -14.31
C ALA A 411 4.45 -10.58 -13.63
N ILE A 412 5.73 -10.58 -13.25
CA ILE A 412 6.36 -11.63 -12.46
C ILE A 412 5.73 -11.67 -11.07
N ASP A 413 5.57 -10.51 -10.41
CA ASP A 413 4.91 -10.41 -9.11
C ASP A 413 3.48 -10.97 -9.14
N VAL A 414 2.70 -10.68 -10.20
CA VAL A 414 1.35 -11.22 -10.36
C VAL A 414 1.37 -12.74 -10.50
N MET A 415 2.32 -13.28 -11.25
CA MET A 415 2.48 -14.73 -11.43
C MET A 415 2.86 -15.40 -10.11
N ASP A 416 3.83 -14.87 -9.39
CA ASP A 416 4.31 -15.36 -8.10
C ASP A 416 3.20 -15.34 -7.03
N GLU A 417 2.52 -14.23 -6.88
CA GLU A 417 1.41 -14.07 -5.93
C GLU A 417 0.23 -15.00 -6.26
N ALA A 418 -0.05 -15.24 -7.56
CA ALA A 418 -1.09 -16.19 -7.99
C ALA A 418 -0.75 -17.63 -7.58
N GLY A 419 0.52 -18.03 -7.74
CA GLY A 419 1.02 -19.31 -7.28
C GLY A 419 0.95 -19.48 -5.77
N ALA A 420 1.48 -18.51 -5.04
CA ALA A 420 1.46 -18.49 -3.58
C ALA A 420 0.05 -18.61 -3.01
N ARG A 421 -0.90 -17.84 -3.57
CA ARG A 421 -2.31 -17.88 -3.17
C ARG A 421 -2.97 -19.23 -3.44
N ALA A 422 -2.72 -19.81 -4.61
CA ALA A 422 -3.25 -21.13 -4.97
C ALA A 422 -2.71 -22.22 -4.05
N HIS A 423 -1.41 -22.23 -3.80
CA HIS A 423 -0.75 -23.14 -2.88
C HIS A 423 -1.32 -23.06 -1.46
N THR A 424 -1.45 -21.85 -0.92
CA THR A 424 -2.03 -21.62 0.42
C THR A 424 -3.48 -22.11 0.50
N ARG A 425 -4.27 -21.91 -0.58
CA ARG A 425 -5.65 -22.38 -0.65
C ARG A 425 -5.75 -23.91 -0.69
N GLN A 426 -4.85 -24.57 -1.42
CA GLN A 426 -4.77 -26.05 -1.44
C GLN A 426 -4.44 -26.62 -0.06
N LEU A 427 -3.47 -26.02 0.64
CA LEU A 427 -3.11 -26.43 2.00
C LEU A 427 -4.29 -26.28 2.96
N ALA A 428 -5.01 -25.15 2.92
CA ALA A 428 -6.19 -24.93 3.74
C ALA A 428 -7.30 -25.96 3.46
N LEU A 429 -7.57 -26.29 2.19
CA LEU A 429 -8.55 -27.32 1.80
C LEU A 429 -8.11 -28.70 2.26
N ALA A 430 -6.82 -29.03 2.19
CA ALA A 430 -6.29 -30.31 2.66
C ALA A 430 -6.42 -30.47 4.19
N VAL A 431 -6.25 -29.40 4.97
CA VAL A 431 -6.47 -29.40 6.42
C VAL A 431 -7.95 -29.64 6.74
N HIS A 432 -8.87 -28.90 6.10
CA HIS A 432 -10.30 -29.07 6.32
C HIS A 432 -10.83 -30.45 5.88
N THR A 433 -10.26 -31.04 4.83
CA THR A 433 -10.64 -32.39 4.42
C THR A 433 -10.12 -33.47 5.38
N LYS A 434 -8.95 -33.28 6.02
CA LYS A 434 -8.45 -34.16 7.08
C LYS A 434 -9.32 -34.06 8.34
N GLU A 435 -9.65 -32.85 8.80
CA GLU A 435 -10.55 -32.63 9.94
C GLU A 435 -11.94 -33.24 9.68
N ALA A 436 -12.48 -33.08 8.46
CA ALA A 436 -13.77 -33.67 8.09
C ALA A 436 -13.75 -35.20 8.00
N ALA A 437 -12.58 -35.78 7.64
CA ALA A 437 -12.39 -37.23 7.63
C ALA A 437 -12.27 -37.81 9.04
N GLU A 438 -11.50 -37.18 9.91
CA GLU A 438 -11.38 -37.50 11.35
C GLU A 438 -12.74 -37.39 12.08
N PHE A 439 -13.53 -36.33 11.80
CA PHE A 439 -14.89 -36.20 12.34
C PHE A 439 -15.85 -37.29 11.86
N LYS A 440 -15.68 -37.80 10.62
CA LYS A 440 -16.47 -38.92 10.12
C LYS A 440 -16.04 -40.25 10.73
N GLU A 441 -14.78 -40.49 10.96
CA GLU A 441 -14.27 -41.70 11.65
C GLU A 441 -14.72 -41.77 13.10
N VAL A 442 -14.61 -40.67 13.84
CA VAL A 442 -15.10 -40.57 15.22
C VAL A 442 -16.62 -40.81 15.30
N ARG A 443 -17.38 -40.43 14.27
CA ARG A 443 -18.84 -40.60 14.21
C ARG A 443 -19.24 -42.03 13.79
N SER A 444 -18.38 -42.77 13.06
CA SER A 444 -18.62 -44.16 12.65
C SER A 444 -18.24 -45.16 13.74
N GLN A 445 -17.31 -44.78 14.64
CA GLN A 445 -16.94 -45.61 15.79
C GLN A 445 -17.89 -45.51 16.98
N GLY A 446 -18.88 -44.63 16.93
CA GLY A 446 -19.82 -44.32 18.03
C GLY A 446 -21.14 -45.08 18.03
N ARG A 447 -21.32 -46.19 17.28
CA ARG A 447 -22.55 -46.98 17.29
C ARG A 447 -22.30 -48.47 16.97
N THR A 448 -21.86 -49.24 17.95
CA THR A 448 -22.23 -50.66 18.13
C THR A 448 -22.32 -50.90 19.64
N THR A 449 -23.52 -50.75 20.17
CA THR A 449 -23.89 -51.30 21.47
C THR A 449 -24.38 -52.72 21.24
N ASP A 450 -23.58 -53.69 21.57
CA ASP A 450 -24.06 -55.06 21.74
C ASP A 450 -24.62 -55.23 23.16
N ASN A 451 -25.71 -55.97 23.24
CA ASN A 451 -26.48 -56.28 24.41
C ASN A 451 -25.72 -57.20 25.43
N ALA A 452 -24.57 -56.80 25.87
CA ALA A 452 -23.92 -57.41 27.04
C ALA A 452 -22.77 -56.48 27.48
N GLY A 453 -22.95 -55.68 28.47
CA GLY A 453 -22.06 -54.67 29.01
C GLY A 453 -20.62 -55.10 29.26
N ASN A 454 -19.80 -55.24 28.26
CA ASN A 454 -18.37 -55.45 28.40
C ASN A 454 -17.60 -54.66 27.35
N THR A 455 -16.93 -53.62 27.77
CA THR A 455 -16.05 -52.75 26.98
C THR A 455 -14.69 -53.45 26.86
N THR A 456 -14.40 -54.12 25.76
CA THR A 456 -13.06 -54.55 25.38
C THR A 456 -12.49 -53.58 24.36
N VAL A 457 -11.47 -52.84 24.76
CA VAL A 457 -10.64 -52.02 23.89
C VAL A 457 -9.65 -52.97 23.18
N SER A 458 -9.89 -53.32 21.94
CA SER A 458 -8.89 -53.98 21.11
C SER A 458 -7.94 -52.93 20.52
N SER A 459 -6.69 -53.00 20.94
CA SER A 459 -5.55 -52.31 20.33
C SER A 459 -5.36 -52.85 18.91
N ALA A 460 -5.74 -52.07 17.91
CA ALA A 460 -5.41 -52.33 16.52
C ALA A 460 -4.31 -51.40 16.05
N ASP A 461 -3.22 -52.01 15.67
CA ASP A 461 -2.10 -51.55 14.84
C ASP A 461 -1.98 -50.08 14.47
N ASN A 462 -0.97 -49.46 15.05
CA ASN A 462 -0.31 -48.29 14.53
C ASN A 462 0.44 -48.61 13.24
N SER A 463 -0.23 -48.54 12.13
CA SER A 463 0.39 -48.49 10.83
C SER A 463 0.29 -47.04 10.34
N PRO A 464 1.40 -46.31 10.12
CA PRO A 464 1.31 -44.97 9.56
C PRO A 464 0.86 -45.08 8.11
N PHE A 465 -0.33 -44.59 7.83
CA PHE A 465 -0.83 -44.44 6.47
C PHE A 465 0.10 -43.42 5.75
N LYS A 466 1.15 -43.97 5.12
CA LYS A 466 1.88 -43.30 4.06
C LYS A 466 1.01 -43.32 2.80
N GLY A 467 -0.06 -42.54 2.81
CA GLY A 467 -0.76 -42.22 1.60
C GLY A 467 -0.11 -40.91 1.08
N ASN A 468 0.74 -41.02 0.07
CA ASN A 468 1.10 -39.94 -0.80
C ASN A 468 -0.21 -39.40 -1.41
N LEU A 469 -0.81 -38.37 -0.80
CA LEU A 469 -1.67 -37.46 -1.53
C LEU A 469 -0.75 -36.55 -2.34
N GLU A 470 -0.19 -37.05 -3.42
CA GLU A 470 0.18 -36.21 -4.56
C GLU A 470 -1.14 -35.67 -5.12
N SER A 471 -1.61 -34.56 -4.50
CA SER A 471 -2.67 -33.76 -5.09
C SER A 471 -2.12 -33.26 -6.42
N LEU A 472 -2.81 -33.54 -7.51
CA LEU A 472 -2.51 -32.99 -8.83
C LEU A 472 -2.25 -31.46 -8.67
N PRO A 473 -1.21 -30.92 -9.29
CA PRO A 473 -0.88 -29.51 -9.15
C PRO A 473 -2.09 -28.66 -9.57
N TYR A 474 -2.41 -27.66 -8.78
CA TYR A 474 -3.53 -26.77 -9.08
C TYR A 474 -3.22 -25.97 -10.34
N THR A 475 -4.17 -25.92 -11.27
CA THR A 475 -4.03 -25.16 -12.50
C THR A 475 -4.53 -23.73 -12.27
N ILE A 476 -3.64 -22.75 -12.36
CA ILE A 476 -3.95 -21.33 -12.22
C ILE A 476 -4.85 -20.90 -13.39
N THR A 477 -5.99 -20.34 -13.05
CA THR A 477 -6.94 -19.80 -14.04
C THR A 477 -6.74 -18.28 -14.25
N PRO A 478 -7.17 -17.71 -15.38
CA PRO A 478 -7.22 -16.26 -15.57
C PRO A 478 -8.03 -15.53 -14.47
N ASP A 479 -9.03 -16.20 -13.88
CA ASP A 479 -9.82 -15.64 -12.77
C ASP A 479 -9.00 -15.58 -11.47
N ASP A 480 -8.09 -16.51 -11.22
CA ASP A 480 -7.16 -16.43 -10.08
C ASP A 480 -6.20 -15.27 -10.24
N VAL A 481 -5.66 -15.09 -11.45
CA VAL A 481 -4.80 -13.95 -11.79
C VAL A 481 -5.56 -12.63 -11.62
N ALA A 482 -6.81 -12.56 -12.08
CA ALA A 482 -7.64 -11.36 -11.90
C ALA A 482 -7.94 -11.07 -10.42
N ALA A 483 -8.06 -12.12 -9.58
CA ALA A 483 -8.23 -11.95 -8.14
C ALA A 483 -6.99 -11.35 -7.48
N VAL A 484 -5.80 -11.77 -7.91
CA VAL A 484 -4.52 -11.24 -7.41
C VAL A 484 -4.35 -9.79 -7.82
N VAL A 485 -4.54 -9.48 -9.10
CA VAL A 485 -4.45 -8.10 -9.60
C VAL A 485 -5.48 -7.20 -8.90
N SER A 486 -6.67 -7.72 -8.60
CA SER A 486 -7.68 -7.00 -7.81
C SER A 486 -7.19 -6.69 -6.40
N MET A 487 -6.50 -7.61 -5.75
CA MET A 487 -5.93 -7.41 -4.41
C MET A 487 -4.78 -6.39 -4.44
N MET A 488 -3.87 -6.50 -5.41
CA MET A 488 -2.72 -5.61 -5.55
C MET A 488 -3.12 -4.17 -5.92
N SER A 489 -4.07 -4.02 -6.85
CA SER A 489 -4.51 -2.71 -7.36
C SER A 489 -5.61 -2.06 -6.53
N GLY A 490 -6.30 -2.83 -5.67
CA GLY A 490 -7.51 -2.37 -4.98
C GLY A 490 -8.75 -2.26 -5.88
N VAL A 491 -8.65 -2.67 -7.16
CA VAL A 491 -9.76 -2.62 -8.14
C VAL A 491 -10.39 -3.99 -8.28
N PRO A 492 -11.71 -4.16 -8.17
CA PRO A 492 -12.39 -5.45 -8.27
C PRO A 492 -12.39 -5.98 -9.72
N VAL A 493 -11.23 -6.45 -10.19
CA VAL A 493 -10.99 -6.92 -11.57
C VAL A 493 -11.87 -8.12 -11.94
N GLN A 494 -12.15 -9.03 -11.00
CA GLN A 494 -13.01 -10.21 -11.24
C GLN A 494 -14.46 -9.87 -11.60
N ARG A 495 -14.95 -8.71 -11.13
CA ARG A 495 -16.31 -8.25 -11.46
C ARG A 495 -16.40 -7.61 -12.85
N VAL A 496 -15.24 -7.35 -13.49
CA VAL A 496 -15.16 -6.51 -14.68
C VAL A 496 -15.43 -7.30 -15.97
N GLN A 497 -15.09 -8.60 -16.07
CA GLN A 497 -15.15 -9.29 -17.37
C GLN A 497 -16.52 -9.89 -17.75
N LYS A 498 -17.27 -10.51 -16.85
CA LYS A 498 -18.57 -11.14 -17.18
C LYS A 498 -19.77 -10.31 -16.73
N ALA A 499 -19.64 -9.57 -15.64
CA ALA A 499 -20.70 -8.71 -15.12
C ALA A 499 -20.65 -7.28 -15.66
N GLU A 500 -19.58 -6.85 -16.38
CA GLU A 500 -19.43 -5.48 -16.85
C GLU A 500 -20.50 -5.12 -17.89
N HIS A 501 -20.77 -6.01 -18.84
CA HIS A 501 -21.84 -5.77 -19.82
C HIS A 501 -23.23 -5.68 -19.20
N GLU A 502 -23.53 -6.54 -18.21
CA GLU A 502 -24.80 -6.45 -17.49
C GLU A 502 -24.88 -5.21 -16.59
N ARG A 503 -23.79 -4.87 -15.89
CA ARG A 503 -23.71 -3.66 -15.09
C ARG A 503 -23.86 -2.40 -15.93
N LEU A 504 -23.17 -2.33 -17.07
CA LEU A 504 -23.32 -1.22 -18.03
C LEU A 504 -24.75 -1.10 -18.57
N ARG A 505 -25.48 -2.23 -18.74
CA ARG A 505 -26.91 -2.22 -19.15
C ARG A 505 -27.81 -1.74 -18.02
N THR A 506 -27.55 -2.12 -16.77
CA THR A 506 -28.40 -1.81 -15.61
C THR A 506 -28.06 -0.49 -14.94
N MET A 507 -26.87 0.09 -15.25
CA MET A 507 -26.36 1.32 -14.66
C MET A 507 -27.37 2.48 -14.74
N ASP A 508 -28.04 2.67 -15.88
CA ASP A 508 -29.05 3.71 -16.07
C ASP A 508 -30.20 3.55 -15.04
N THR A 509 -30.70 2.34 -14.88
CA THR A 509 -31.80 2.04 -13.95
C THR A 509 -31.36 2.24 -12.48
N ILE A 510 -30.12 1.86 -12.13
CA ILE A 510 -29.61 2.00 -10.78
C ILE A 510 -29.39 3.48 -10.43
N LEU A 511 -28.76 4.23 -11.33
CA LEU A 511 -28.50 5.66 -11.11
C LEU A 511 -29.80 6.48 -11.03
N ARG A 512 -30.82 6.21 -11.90
CA ARG A 512 -32.13 6.89 -11.84
C ARG A 512 -32.89 6.65 -10.54
N LYS A 513 -32.77 5.46 -9.95
CA LYS A 513 -33.37 5.16 -8.63
C LYS A 513 -32.76 5.98 -7.49
N ARG A 514 -31.47 6.36 -7.62
CA ARG A 514 -30.74 7.09 -6.60
C ARG A 514 -30.75 8.61 -6.83
N VAL A 515 -30.62 9.03 -8.07
CA VAL A 515 -30.52 10.45 -8.46
C VAL A 515 -31.86 10.89 -9.05
N ILE A 516 -32.68 11.47 -8.23
CA ILE A 516 -34.04 11.86 -8.57
C ILE A 516 -34.09 13.18 -9.33
N GLY A 517 -34.89 13.26 -10.39
CA GLY A 517 -35.19 14.47 -11.16
C GLY A 517 -34.06 14.93 -12.07
N GLN A 518 -33.09 14.07 -12.42
CA GLN A 518 -31.93 14.37 -13.29
C GLN A 518 -31.74 13.31 -14.40
N ASP A 519 -32.85 12.81 -14.96
CA ASP A 519 -32.83 11.68 -15.91
C ASP A 519 -31.99 11.93 -17.14
N GLU A 520 -32.01 13.16 -17.70
CA GLU A 520 -31.24 13.53 -18.87
C GLU A 520 -29.72 13.53 -18.57
N ALA A 521 -29.34 14.04 -17.39
CA ALA A 521 -27.96 14.03 -16.92
C ALA A 521 -27.43 12.58 -16.76
N VAL A 522 -28.22 11.71 -16.12
CA VAL A 522 -27.89 10.30 -15.94
C VAL A 522 -27.72 9.60 -17.29
N ASN A 523 -28.67 9.80 -18.20
CA ASN A 523 -28.65 9.19 -19.54
C ASN A 523 -27.40 9.57 -20.34
N THR A 524 -27.04 10.86 -20.32
CA THR A 524 -25.85 11.37 -21.02
C THR A 524 -24.56 10.77 -20.48
N ILE A 525 -24.42 10.69 -19.15
CA ILE A 525 -23.24 10.11 -18.49
C ILE A 525 -23.13 8.62 -18.82
N VAL A 526 -24.23 7.87 -18.63
CA VAL A 526 -24.23 6.42 -18.86
C VAL A 526 -23.84 6.09 -20.30
N ARG A 527 -24.41 6.79 -21.28
CA ARG A 527 -24.05 6.61 -22.69
C ARG A 527 -22.58 6.92 -23.00
N ALA A 528 -22.03 7.96 -22.39
CA ALA A 528 -20.62 8.33 -22.58
C ALA A 528 -19.70 7.25 -21.99
N ILE A 529 -20.02 6.74 -20.81
CA ILE A 529 -19.27 5.68 -20.16
C ILE A 529 -19.37 4.36 -20.93
N GLN A 530 -20.57 4.00 -21.39
CA GLN A 530 -20.78 2.82 -22.24
C GLN A 530 -19.91 2.87 -23.49
N ARG A 531 -19.87 4.02 -24.21
CA ARG A 531 -19.00 4.21 -25.39
C ARG A 531 -17.53 4.04 -25.06
N SER A 532 -17.07 4.60 -23.94
CA SER A 532 -15.68 4.50 -23.48
C SER A 532 -15.30 3.06 -23.15
N ARG A 533 -16.17 2.33 -22.44
CA ARG A 533 -15.91 0.94 -22.01
C ARG A 533 -16.00 -0.08 -23.16
N LEU A 534 -16.76 0.22 -24.17
CA LEU A 534 -16.83 -0.60 -25.40
C LEU A 534 -15.64 -0.34 -26.36
N GLY A 535 -14.65 0.45 -25.97
CA GLY A 535 -13.45 0.71 -26.77
C GLY A 535 -13.70 1.65 -27.97
N LEU A 536 -14.82 2.36 -28.03
CA LEU A 536 -15.17 3.28 -29.11
C LEU A 536 -14.56 4.68 -28.93
N ARG A 537 -13.71 4.85 -27.94
CA ARG A 537 -13.05 6.12 -27.58
C ARG A 537 -11.54 6.01 -27.76
N ASP A 538 -10.86 7.15 -27.90
CA ASP A 538 -9.42 7.26 -27.90
C ASP A 538 -8.84 6.72 -26.56
N PRO A 539 -7.98 5.69 -26.62
CA PRO A 539 -7.40 5.07 -25.43
C PRO A 539 -6.44 5.99 -24.65
N HIS A 540 -6.01 7.09 -25.25
CA HIS A 540 -5.11 8.06 -24.61
C HIS A 540 -5.83 9.07 -23.72
N ARG A 541 -7.14 9.15 -23.75
CA ARG A 541 -7.93 10.10 -22.97
C ARG A 541 -8.54 9.48 -21.71
N PRO A 542 -8.91 10.28 -20.68
CA PRO A 542 -9.64 9.78 -19.49
C PRO A 542 -10.93 9.03 -19.87
N ILE A 543 -11.48 8.16 -19.00
CA ILE A 543 -12.71 7.38 -19.25
C ILE A 543 -13.87 8.29 -19.68
N GLY A 544 -13.98 9.48 -19.07
CA GLY A 544 -14.99 10.48 -19.39
C GLY A 544 -14.62 11.84 -18.80
N THR A 545 -14.95 12.90 -19.52
CA THR A 545 -14.78 14.29 -19.09
C THR A 545 -16.13 15.00 -19.14
N PHE A 546 -16.63 15.38 -17.97
CA PHE A 546 -17.98 15.93 -17.82
C PHE A 546 -17.95 17.31 -17.18
N PHE A 547 -18.72 18.22 -17.73
CA PHE A 547 -18.96 19.52 -17.14
C PHE A 547 -20.38 19.61 -16.60
N PHE A 548 -20.55 19.71 -15.29
CA PHE A 548 -21.85 19.77 -14.60
C PHE A 548 -22.24 21.22 -14.35
N LEU A 549 -23.22 21.71 -15.10
CA LEU A 549 -23.77 23.03 -14.94
C LEU A 549 -25.11 23.01 -14.21
N GLY A 550 -25.36 23.98 -13.37
CA GLY A 550 -26.66 24.11 -12.70
C GLY A 550 -26.60 24.71 -11.31
N PRO A 551 -27.73 25.00 -10.69
CA PRO A 551 -27.81 25.61 -9.36
C PRO A 551 -27.20 24.75 -8.25
N THR A 552 -27.03 25.35 -7.09
CA THR A 552 -26.57 24.61 -5.90
C THR A 552 -27.64 23.65 -5.39
N GLY A 553 -27.25 22.52 -4.82
CA GLY A 553 -28.18 21.60 -4.17
C GLY A 553 -29.02 20.71 -5.11
N VAL A 554 -28.77 20.70 -6.43
CA VAL A 554 -29.50 19.88 -7.41
C VAL A 554 -28.95 18.45 -7.57
N GLY A 555 -27.88 18.08 -6.86
CA GLY A 555 -27.34 16.72 -6.86
C GLY A 555 -26.08 16.50 -7.69
N LYS A 556 -25.34 17.56 -8.16
CA LYS A 556 -24.11 17.42 -8.96
C LYS A 556 -23.08 16.51 -8.27
N THR A 557 -22.67 16.84 -7.07
CA THR A 557 -21.69 16.06 -6.27
C THR A 557 -22.25 14.69 -5.87
N TYR A 558 -23.56 14.59 -5.64
CA TYR A 558 -24.21 13.32 -5.30
C TYR A 558 -24.21 12.33 -6.47
N LEU A 559 -24.47 12.80 -7.70
CA LEU A 559 -24.35 11.97 -8.91
C LEU A 559 -22.91 11.46 -9.09
N ALA A 560 -21.89 12.30 -8.86
CA ALA A 560 -20.50 11.86 -8.89
C ALA A 560 -20.23 10.75 -7.86
N GLN A 561 -20.78 10.85 -6.64
CA GLN A 561 -20.65 9.80 -5.62
C GLN A 561 -21.34 8.48 -6.02
N CYS A 562 -22.56 8.55 -6.55
CA CYS A 562 -23.27 7.38 -7.04
C CYS A 562 -22.53 6.72 -8.23
N LEU A 563 -21.94 7.54 -9.10
CA LEU A 563 -21.15 7.07 -10.22
C LEU A 563 -19.85 6.39 -9.76
N ALA A 564 -19.16 6.93 -8.75
CA ALA A 564 -17.97 6.30 -8.18
C ALA A 564 -18.29 4.92 -7.60
N GLU A 565 -19.36 4.80 -6.85
CA GLU A 565 -19.82 3.55 -6.27
C GLU A 565 -20.16 2.50 -7.35
N GLU A 566 -20.82 2.94 -8.42
CA GLU A 566 -21.22 2.04 -9.52
C GLU A 566 -20.02 1.63 -10.38
N MET A 567 -19.11 2.57 -10.69
CA MET A 567 -17.96 2.32 -11.56
C MET A 567 -16.82 1.58 -10.87
N PHE A 568 -16.50 2.00 -9.64
CA PHE A 568 -15.31 1.54 -8.92
C PHE A 568 -15.63 0.70 -7.67
N GLY A 569 -16.93 0.49 -7.37
CA GLY A 569 -17.38 -0.34 -6.26
C GLY A 569 -17.20 0.31 -4.89
N ASN A 570 -16.71 1.55 -4.82
CA ASN A 570 -16.50 2.29 -3.59
C ASN A 570 -16.95 3.75 -3.78
N ARG A 571 -17.77 4.23 -2.86
CA ARG A 571 -18.26 5.61 -2.84
C ARG A 571 -17.13 6.62 -2.58
N ASP A 572 -16.06 6.18 -1.90
CA ASP A 572 -14.89 7.01 -1.57
C ASP A 572 -13.83 7.01 -2.67
N ALA A 573 -14.10 6.38 -3.82
CA ALA A 573 -13.25 6.46 -5.01
C ALA A 573 -13.41 7.82 -5.72
N ILE A 574 -13.41 8.91 -4.93
CA ILE A 574 -13.47 10.30 -5.40
C ILE A 574 -12.29 11.07 -4.83
N ILE A 575 -11.63 11.83 -5.70
CA ILE A 575 -10.63 12.84 -5.35
C ILE A 575 -11.29 14.20 -5.60
N ARG A 576 -11.57 14.94 -4.53
CA ARG A 576 -12.24 16.22 -4.62
C ARG A 576 -11.29 17.36 -4.40
N PHE A 577 -11.32 18.35 -5.31
CA PHE A 577 -10.65 19.63 -5.20
C PHE A 577 -11.69 20.75 -5.21
N ASP A 578 -11.72 21.55 -4.15
CA ASP A 578 -12.52 22.78 -4.09
C ASP A 578 -11.71 23.92 -4.70
N MET A 579 -12.13 24.41 -5.84
CA MET A 579 -11.40 25.44 -6.58
C MET A 579 -11.40 26.82 -5.89
N SER A 580 -12.19 27.00 -4.85
CA SER A 580 -12.10 28.17 -3.99
C SER A 580 -10.75 28.29 -3.26
N GLU A 581 -10.06 27.15 -3.05
CA GLU A 581 -8.72 27.13 -2.44
C GLU A 581 -7.61 27.46 -3.45
N TYR A 582 -7.93 27.49 -4.75
CA TYR A 582 -6.97 27.60 -5.85
C TYR A 582 -7.20 28.85 -6.73
N MET A 583 -7.63 29.94 -6.10
CA MET A 583 -7.88 31.23 -6.77
C MET A 583 -6.61 31.99 -7.11
N GLU A 584 -5.55 31.79 -6.33
CA GLU A 584 -4.30 32.53 -6.46
C GLU A 584 -3.25 31.77 -7.25
N LYS A 585 -2.36 32.52 -7.95
CA LYS A 585 -1.34 31.91 -8.82
C LYS A 585 -0.40 30.96 -8.10
N HIS A 586 -0.05 31.22 -6.84
CA HIS A 586 0.80 30.33 -6.06
C HIS A 586 0.09 29.01 -5.68
N ALA A 587 -1.22 29.01 -5.56
CA ALA A 587 -2.00 27.81 -5.26
C ALA A 587 -1.97 26.78 -6.41
N VAL A 588 -1.72 27.22 -7.64
CA VAL A 588 -1.53 26.33 -8.80
C VAL A 588 -0.33 25.38 -8.59
N SER A 589 0.73 25.90 -7.94
CA SER A 589 1.91 25.08 -7.61
C SER A 589 1.60 23.95 -6.61
N LEU A 590 0.54 24.08 -5.80
CA LEU A 590 0.12 23.01 -4.90
C LEU A 590 -0.48 21.81 -5.65
N LEU A 591 -1.07 22.03 -6.83
CA LEU A 591 -1.67 20.93 -7.63
C LEU A 591 -0.60 20.09 -8.34
N VAL A 592 0.45 20.71 -8.88
CA VAL A 592 1.43 20.06 -9.77
C VAL A 592 2.82 19.97 -9.13
N GLY A 593 3.02 20.57 -7.96
CA GLY A 593 4.31 20.63 -7.26
C GLY A 593 4.99 22.00 -7.39
N ALA A 594 5.89 22.34 -6.47
CA ALA A 594 6.66 23.57 -6.49
C ALA A 594 7.85 23.48 -7.47
N PRO A 595 8.26 24.58 -8.11
CA PRO A 595 9.45 24.60 -8.96
C PRO A 595 10.73 24.38 -8.14
N PRO A 596 11.81 23.89 -8.80
CA PRO A 596 13.11 23.74 -8.16
C PRO A 596 13.55 25.03 -7.46
N GLY A 597 14.01 24.93 -6.21
CA GLY A 597 14.51 26.05 -5.42
C GLY A 597 13.53 26.66 -4.43
N TYR A 598 12.29 26.21 -4.37
CA TYR A 598 11.34 26.60 -3.33
C TYR A 598 11.30 25.59 -2.18
N ILE A 599 11.11 26.11 -0.94
CA ILE A 599 10.85 25.28 0.25
C ILE A 599 9.57 24.45 -0.05
N ALA A 600 9.64 23.12 -0.01
CA ALA A 600 8.60 22.16 -0.42
C ALA A 600 8.69 21.64 -1.87
N HIS A 601 9.79 21.80 -2.57
CA HIS A 601 10.03 21.14 -3.86
C HIS A 601 10.03 19.61 -3.73
N GLU A 602 10.36 19.06 -2.57
CA GLU A 602 10.37 17.62 -2.28
C GLU A 602 8.96 17.02 -2.20
N ASN A 603 7.95 17.84 -1.96
CA ASN A 603 6.56 17.40 -1.95
C ASN A 603 6.00 17.43 -3.38
N GLY A 604 5.52 16.29 -3.87
CA GLY A 604 4.80 16.20 -5.14
C GLY A 604 3.53 17.05 -5.16
N GLY A 605 2.92 17.24 -6.33
CA GLY A 605 1.67 17.98 -6.44
C GLY A 605 0.49 17.22 -5.82
N LYS A 606 -0.41 17.91 -5.13
CA LYS A 606 -1.59 17.29 -4.49
C LYS A 606 -2.45 16.50 -5.49
N LEU A 607 -2.61 17.00 -6.72
CA LEU A 607 -3.38 16.34 -7.77
C LEU A 607 -2.67 15.07 -8.26
N THR A 608 -1.39 15.19 -8.58
CA THR A 608 -0.58 14.08 -9.08
C THR A 608 -0.42 12.97 -8.05
N GLU A 609 -0.15 13.30 -6.79
CA GLU A 609 -0.07 12.31 -5.71
C GLU A 609 -1.41 11.63 -5.41
N ALA A 610 -2.51 12.38 -5.41
CA ALA A 610 -3.82 11.82 -5.13
C ALA A 610 -4.23 10.80 -6.21
N VAL A 611 -3.94 11.08 -7.49
CA VAL A 611 -4.24 10.16 -8.60
C VAL A 611 -3.28 8.97 -8.61
N LEU A 612 -1.99 9.15 -8.29
CA LEU A 612 -1.07 8.03 -8.10
C LEU A 612 -1.55 7.04 -7.03
N ARG A 613 -2.09 7.57 -5.91
CA ARG A 613 -2.64 6.72 -4.83
C ARG A 613 -3.99 6.08 -5.18
N LYS A 614 -4.79 6.72 -6.04
CA LYS A 614 -6.12 6.26 -6.47
C LYS A 614 -6.28 6.39 -7.98
N PRO A 615 -5.62 5.54 -8.79
CA PRO A 615 -5.65 5.66 -10.25
C PRO A 615 -7.03 5.37 -10.85
N TYR A 616 -7.88 4.62 -10.14
CA TYR A 616 -9.26 4.34 -10.51
C TYR A 616 -10.21 5.16 -9.64
N SER A 617 -10.43 6.42 -10.03
CA SER A 617 -11.23 7.36 -9.25
C SER A 617 -11.94 8.39 -10.12
N ILE A 618 -12.89 9.07 -9.51
CA ILE A 618 -13.46 10.30 -10.07
C ILE A 618 -12.66 11.47 -9.53
N VAL A 619 -12.09 12.28 -10.42
CA VAL A 619 -11.45 13.55 -10.05
C VAL A 619 -12.48 14.65 -10.22
N LEU A 620 -12.94 15.18 -9.10
CA LEU A 620 -13.99 16.20 -9.03
C LEU A 620 -13.37 17.57 -8.73
N PHE A 621 -13.46 18.47 -9.69
CA PHE A 621 -13.13 19.88 -9.51
C PHE A 621 -14.41 20.67 -9.23
N ASP A 622 -14.62 21.03 -7.97
CA ASP A 622 -15.84 21.73 -7.54
C ASP A 622 -15.66 23.25 -7.66
N GLU A 623 -16.69 23.95 -8.15
CA GLU A 623 -16.71 25.40 -8.38
C GLU A 623 -15.56 25.89 -9.28
N ILE A 624 -15.37 25.22 -10.43
CA ILE A 624 -14.25 25.44 -11.37
C ILE A 624 -14.14 26.90 -11.85
N GLU A 625 -15.23 27.66 -11.85
CA GLU A 625 -15.24 29.09 -12.18
C GLU A 625 -14.43 29.97 -11.25
N LYS A 626 -14.07 29.46 -10.07
CA LYS A 626 -13.24 30.17 -9.09
C LYS A 626 -11.74 29.94 -9.27
N ALA A 627 -11.39 28.93 -10.07
CA ALA A 627 -10.00 28.55 -10.28
C ALA A 627 -9.18 29.63 -11.00
N HIS A 628 -7.89 29.73 -10.65
CA HIS A 628 -6.96 30.57 -11.41
C HIS A 628 -6.86 30.10 -12.87
N PRO A 629 -6.77 31.00 -13.87
CA PRO A 629 -6.72 30.63 -15.30
C PRO A 629 -5.64 29.63 -15.69
N ASP A 630 -4.49 29.66 -15.01
CA ASP A 630 -3.39 28.71 -15.28
C ASP A 630 -3.77 27.24 -15.00
N ILE A 631 -4.80 26.99 -14.19
CA ILE A 631 -5.30 25.63 -13.92
C ILE A 631 -5.94 25.03 -15.18
N PHE A 632 -6.64 25.85 -15.98
CA PHE A 632 -7.21 25.36 -17.23
C PHE A 632 -6.13 24.86 -18.19
N ASN A 633 -4.98 25.56 -18.26
CA ASN A 633 -3.85 25.15 -19.09
C ASN A 633 -3.25 23.79 -18.63
N ILE A 634 -3.19 23.57 -17.33
CA ILE A 634 -2.74 22.27 -16.77
C ILE A 634 -3.74 21.16 -17.12
N LEU A 635 -5.02 21.44 -16.94
CA LEU A 635 -6.08 20.49 -17.25
C LEU A 635 -6.15 20.13 -18.73
N LEU A 636 -5.77 21.00 -19.66
CA LEU A 636 -5.70 20.66 -21.10
C LEU A 636 -4.83 19.43 -21.35
N GLN A 637 -3.68 19.32 -20.68
CA GLN A 637 -2.81 18.15 -20.82
C GLN A 637 -3.51 16.85 -20.34
N VAL A 638 -4.25 16.94 -19.22
CA VAL A 638 -5.02 15.80 -18.70
C VAL A 638 -6.15 15.39 -19.66
N LEU A 639 -6.85 16.38 -20.22
CA LEU A 639 -8.02 16.16 -21.08
C LEU A 639 -7.66 15.59 -22.46
N ASP A 640 -6.49 15.96 -22.99
CA ASP A 640 -6.04 15.52 -24.33
C ASP A 640 -5.21 14.25 -24.30
N GLU A 641 -4.21 14.21 -23.42
CA GLU A 641 -3.22 13.14 -23.41
C GLU A 641 -3.47 12.12 -22.29
N GLY A 642 -4.46 12.36 -21.40
CA GLY A 642 -4.75 11.50 -20.27
C GLY A 642 -3.58 11.34 -19.30
N ARG A 643 -2.66 12.31 -19.29
CA ARG A 643 -1.48 12.29 -18.41
C ARG A 643 -1.14 13.70 -17.94
N LEU A 644 -0.45 13.78 -16.82
CA LEU A 644 0.05 15.03 -16.27
C LEU A 644 1.48 14.83 -15.78
N THR A 645 2.41 15.65 -16.25
CA THR A 645 3.78 15.63 -15.77
C THR A 645 3.91 16.64 -14.63
N ASP A 646 4.31 16.16 -13.45
CA ASP A 646 4.59 17.02 -12.31
C ASP A 646 5.89 17.80 -12.50
N ARG A 647 6.15 18.75 -11.61
CA ARG A 647 7.39 19.55 -11.70
C ARG A 647 8.65 18.81 -11.27
N GLN A 648 8.51 17.60 -10.72
CA GLN A 648 9.62 16.68 -10.48
C GLN A 648 9.94 15.83 -11.73
N GLY A 649 9.18 15.97 -12.81
CA GLY A 649 9.34 15.22 -14.06
C GLY A 649 8.66 13.84 -14.04
N ARG A 650 7.85 13.52 -13.02
CA ARG A 650 7.06 12.28 -12.97
C ARG A 650 5.78 12.47 -13.78
N THR A 651 5.49 11.51 -14.64
CA THR A 651 4.26 11.51 -15.45
C THR A 651 3.22 10.62 -14.78
N VAL A 652 2.07 11.21 -14.46
CA VAL A 652 0.94 10.55 -13.81
C VAL A 652 -0.15 10.25 -14.82
N ASP A 653 -0.70 9.04 -14.80
CA ASP A 653 -1.70 8.52 -15.74
C ASP A 653 -3.12 8.81 -15.24
N PHE A 654 -3.91 9.51 -16.06
CA PHE A 654 -5.32 9.83 -15.82
C PHE A 654 -6.29 9.05 -16.72
N ARG A 655 -5.81 8.13 -17.57
CA ARG A 655 -6.65 7.37 -18.52
C ARG A 655 -7.69 6.50 -17.85
N ASN A 656 -7.45 6.10 -16.61
CA ASN A 656 -8.36 5.30 -15.79
C ASN A 656 -9.27 6.15 -14.88
N THR A 657 -9.20 7.48 -14.99
CA THR A 657 -10.04 8.40 -14.19
C THR A 657 -11.24 8.92 -14.97
N ILE A 658 -12.25 9.37 -14.23
CA ILE A 658 -13.36 10.17 -14.76
C ILE A 658 -13.17 11.59 -14.22
N ILE A 659 -13.10 12.58 -15.12
CA ILE A 659 -12.95 13.98 -14.76
C ILE A 659 -14.34 14.63 -14.71
N ILE A 660 -14.68 15.23 -13.58
CA ILE A 660 -15.93 15.98 -13.40
C ILE A 660 -15.60 17.40 -12.95
N LEU A 661 -16.09 18.36 -13.70
CA LEU A 661 -15.98 19.79 -13.40
C LEU A 661 -17.37 20.29 -13.00
N THR A 662 -17.54 20.91 -11.85
CA THR A 662 -18.85 21.48 -11.47
C THR A 662 -18.81 23.01 -11.51
N SER A 663 -19.90 23.61 -11.92
CA SER A 663 -20.03 25.07 -11.96
C SER A 663 -21.46 25.55 -11.69
N ASN A 664 -21.55 26.74 -11.14
CA ASN A 664 -22.81 27.45 -10.92
C ASN A 664 -22.98 28.64 -11.90
N VAL A 665 -22.12 28.74 -12.91
CA VAL A 665 -22.16 29.79 -13.92
C VAL A 665 -23.49 29.79 -14.68
N GLY A 666 -24.03 30.94 -14.96
CA GLY A 666 -25.30 31.13 -15.66
C GLY A 666 -26.55 31.04 -14.79
N THR A 667 -26.47 30.56 -13.54
CA THR A 667 -27.64 30.47 -12.64
C THR A 667 -28.17 31.85 -12.20
N ARG A 668 -27.32 32.88 -12.10
CA ARG A 668 -27.73 34.25 -11.82
C ARG A 668 -28.47 34.85 -13.02
N GLN A 669 -27.98 34.60 -14.22
CA GLN A 669 -28.61 35.09 -15.45
C GLN A 669 -30.00 34.47 -15.68
N MET A 670 -30.17 33.18 -15.29
CA MET A 670 -31.49 32.55 -15.29
C MET A 670 -32.47 33.21 -14.34
N LYS A 671 -32.02 33.72 -13.17
CA LYS A 671 -32.87 34.47 -12.22
C LYS A 671 -33.30 35.82 -12.77
N ASP A 672 -32.40 36.51 -13.44
CA ASP A 672 -32.65 37.84 -14.00
C ASP A 672 -33.61 37.73 -15.21
N PHE A 673 -33.55 36.68 -16.01
CA PHE A 673 -34.51 36.42 -17.08
C PHE A 673 -35.89 35.96 -16.59
N GLY A 674 -35.98 35.25 -15.42
CA GLY A 674 -37.24 34.88 -14.77
C GLY A 674 -37.93 36.01 -14.03
N ALA A 675 -37.22 37.09 -13.71
CA ALA A 675 -37.72 38.31 -13.01
C ALA A 675 -38.10 39.46 -13.97
N GLY A 676 -38.16 39.18 -15.27
CA GLY A 676 -38.53 40.22 -16.26
C GLY A 676 -39.90 40.81 -15.98
N ILE A 677 -39.93 42.14 -15.88
CA ILE A 677 -41.09 43.02 -15.67
C ILE A 677 -42.07 42.77 -16.82
N GLY A 678 -43.13 41.94 -16.61
CA GLY A 678 -44.20 41.80 -17.57
C GLY A 678 -45.02 40.51 -17.40
N PHE A 679 -46.26 40.65 -17.08
CA PHE A 679 -47.34 39.67 -16.95
C PHE A 679 -47.18 38.43 -17.85
N GLY A 680 -46.81 37.32 -17.24
CA GLY A 680 -46.83 35.99 -17.85
C GLY A 680 -45.70 35.14 -17.29
N VAL A 681 -46.01 34.24 -16.36
CA VAL A 681 -45.14 33.14 -15.96
C VAL A 681 -45.06 32.18 -17.16
N HIS A 682 -44.23 32.48 -18.14
CA HIS A 682 -43.81 31.50 -19.15
C HIS A 682 -42.79 30.60 -18.48
N GLU A 683 -43.12 29.33 -18.32
CA GLU A 683 -42.16 28.25 -18.15
C GLU A 683 -41.11 28.45 -19.27
N LEU A 684 -39.89 28.87 -18.89
CA LEU A 684 -38.81 29.03 -19.85
C LEU A 684 -38.59 27.68 -20.54
N ASP A 685 -38.77 27.69 -21.88
CA ASP A 685 -38.61 26.50 -22.69
C ASP A 685 -37.21 25.88 -22.41
N GLU A 686 -37.15 24.60 -22.18
CA GLU A 686 -35.93 23.85 -21.80
C GLU A 686 -34.75 24.16 -22.72
N LYS A 687 -35.04 24.35 -24.03
CA LYS A 687 -34.05 24.70 -25.04
C LYS A 687 -33.43 26.07 -24.81
N THR A 688 -34.20 27.04 -24.37
CA THR A 688 -33.74 28.40 -24.09
C THR A 688 -32.86 28.45 -22.83
N THR A 689 -33.22 27.69 -21.84
CA THR A 689 -32.44 27.55 -20.59
C THR A 689 -31.05 26.93 -20.87
N ASN A 690 -31.02 25.82 -21.62
CA ASN A 690 -29.76 25.15 -21.99
C ASN A 690 -28.87 26.04 -22.88
N GLN A 691 -29.45 26.79 -23.82
CA GLN A 691 -28.69 27.72 -24.65
C GLN A 691 -28.09 28.89 -23.85
N THR A 692 -28.81 29.41 -22.88
CA THR A 692 -28.33 30.47 -21.98
C THR A 692 -27.18 30.00 -21.11
N LEU A 693 -27.26 28.81 -20.55
CA LEU A 693 -26.17 28.19 -19.77
C LEU A 693 -24.93 27.92 -20.62
N LEU A 694 -25.11 27.41 -21.84
CA LEU A 694 -23.99 27.18 -22.76
C LEU A 694 -23.32 28.48 -23.21
N LYS A 695 -24.08 29.56 -23.47
CA LYS A 695 -23.53 30.89 -23.76
C LYS A 695 -22.76 31.45 -22.56
N ALA A 696 -23.27 31.27 -21.35
CA ALA A 696 -22.58 31.69 -20.12
C ALA A 696 -21.27 30.94 -19.93
N LEU A 697 -21.26 29.63 -20.20
CA LEU A 697 -20.05 28.81 -20.17
C LEU A 697 -19.00 29.32 -21.17
N GLN A 698 -19.38 29.55 -22.44
CA GLN A 698 -18.49 30.02 -23.48
C GLN A 698 -17.92 31.42 -23.21
N LYS A 699 -18.64 32.26 -22.42
CA LYS A 699 -18.18 33.57 -22.00
C LYS A 699 -17.19 33.52 -20.84
N THR A 700 -17.31 32.47 -19.98
CA THR A 700 -16.54 32.36 -18.72
C THR A 700 -15.23 31.59 -18.92
N PHE A 701 -15.25 30.57 -19.75
CA PHE A 701 -14.11 29.67 -19.94
C PHE A 701 -13.48 29.80 -21.34
N PRO A 702 -12.18 29.57 -21.48
CA PRO A 702 -11.50 29.57 -22.76
C PRO A 702 -12.14 28.57 -23.74
N PRO A 703 -12.37 28.94 -25.03
CA PRO A 703 -12.99 28.03 -25.99
C PRO A 703 -12.22 26.71 -26.15
N GLU A 704 -10.89 26.78 -26.09
CA GLU A 704 -10.03 25.61 -26.18
C GLU A 704 -10.33 24.60 -25.07
N PHE A 705 -10.48 25.04 -23.83
CA PHE A 705 -10.83 24.21 -22.69
C PHE A 705 -12.21 23.56 -22.83
N VAL A 706 -13.21 24.36 -23.25
CA VAL A 706 -14.59 23.86 -23.42
C VAL A 706 -14.67 22.79 -24.52
N ASN A 707 -13.90 22.93 -25.61
CA ASN A 707 -13.88 21.98 -26.72
C ASN A 707 -13.23 20.63 -26.39
N ARG A 708 -12.48 20.53 -25.27
CA ARG A 708 -11.86 19.27 -24.81
C ARG A 708 -12.78 18.46 -23.89
N ILE A 709 -13.89 19.04 -23.46
CA ILE A 709 -14.88 18.39 -22.60
C ILE A 709 -15.79 17.52 -23.46
N ASP A 710 -15.96 16.26 -23.06
CA ASP A 710 -16.80 15.32 -23.84
C ASP A 710 -18.27 15.68 -23.83
N ASN A 711 -18.79 16.04 -22.67
CA ASN A 711 -20.21 16.39 -22.52
C ASN A 711 -20.40 17.50 -21.46
N VAL A 712 -21.15 18.50 -21.83
CA VAL A 712 -21.68 19.50 -20.92
C VAL A 712 -23.07 19.04 -20.46
N ILE A 713 -23.25 18.86 -19.19
CA ILE A 713 -24.47 18.31 -18.58
C ILE A 713 -25.14 19.38 -17.74
N THR A 714 -26.36 19.70 -18.09
CA THR A 714 -27.16 20.70 -17.39
C THR A 714 -28.06 20.03 -16.35
N PHE A 715 -27.94 20.46 -15.10
CA PHE A 715 -28.79 20.03 -13.99
C PHE A 715 -29.96 20.99 -13.83
N ARG A 716 -31.15 20.44 -13.80
CA ARG A 716 -32.39 21.20 -13.65
C ARG A 716 -32.66 21.51 -12.17
N PRO A 717 -33.34 22.63 -11.87
CA PRO A 717 -33.92 22.83 -10.56
C PRO A 717 -34.84 21.68 -10.18
N LEU A 718 -34.84 21.29 -8.91
CA LEU A 718 -35.67 20.18 -8.44
C LEU A 718 -37.15 20.61 -8.36
N SER A 719 -38.01 19.80 -8.96
CA SER A 719 -39.47 19.95 -8.78
C SER A 719 -39.91 19.59 -7.36
N ARG A 720 -41.10 20.04 -6.95
CA ARG A 720 -41.65 19.71 -5.62
C ARG A 720 -41.85 18.18 -5.45
N GLU A 721 -42.20 17.49 -6.53
CA GLU A 721 -42.37 16.03 -6.54
C GLU A 721 -41.04 15.31 -6.38
N ALA A 722 -39.99 15.79 -7.08
CA ALA A 722 -38.64 15.26 -6.94
C ALA A 722 -38.09 15.47 -5.52
N LEU A 723 -38.33 16.64 -4.93
CA LEU A 723 -37.99 16.92 -3.54
C LEU A 723 -38.73 16.00 -2.56
N ALA A 724 -40.01 15.74 -2.76
CA ALA A 724 -40.77 14.80 -1.95
C ALA A 724 -40.19 13.39 -1.98
N GLN A 725 -39.79 12.92 -3.16
CA GLN A 725 -39.10 11.63 -3.28
C GLN A 725 -37.74 11.61 -2.55
N ILE A 726 -36.95 12.70 -2.63
CA ILE A 726 -35.66 12.82 -1.91
C ILE A 726 -35.90 12.79 -0.39
N VAL A 727 -36.91 13.51 0.12
CA VAL A 727 -37.26 13.49 1.54
C VAL A 727 -37.62 12.07 1.99
N ASN A 728 -38.40 11.33 1.21
CA ASN A 728 -38.79 9.95 1.51
C ASN A 728 -37.57 9.01 1.55
N ILE A 729 -36.59 9.19 0.63
CA ILE A 729 -35.36 8.41 0.63
C ILE A 729 -34.53 8.70 1.90
N GLU A 730 -34.32 9.97 2.25
CA GLU A 730 -33.53 10.35 3.43
C GLU A 730 -34.24 9.90 4.74
N VAL A 731 -35.57 9.96 4.80
CA VAL A 731 -36.35 9.43 5.93
C VAL A 731 -36.22 7.91 6.01
N SER A 732 -36.23 7.19 4.89
CA SER A 732 -36.02 5.74 4.87
C SER A 732 -34.64 5.35 5.37
N LEU A 733 -33.59 6.10 5.00
CA LEU A 733 -32.25 5.91 5.52
C LEU A 733 -32.16 6.14 7.05
N LEU A 734 -32.88 7.16 7.55
CA LEU A 734 -33.00 7.37 8.99
C LEU A 734 -33.72 6.22 9.69
N GLN A 735 -34.81 5.71 9.10
CA GLN A 735 -35.54 4.54 9.61
C GLN A 735 -34.70 3.28 9.68
N GLU A 736 -33.81 3.05 8.67
CA GLU A 736 -32.88 1.93 8.68
C GLU A 736 -31.83 2.07 9.79
N ARG A 737 -31.28 3.30 9.99
CA ARG A 737 -30.34 3.57 11.09
C ARG A 737 -30.99 3.30 12.45
N MET A 738 -32.25 3.77 12.64
CA MET A 738 -33.02 3.55 13.85
C MET A 738 -33.32 2.07 14.08
N LYS A 739 -33.63 1.32 13.02
CA LYS A 739 -33.89 -0.12 13.10
C LYS A 739 -32.62 -0.89 13.55
N LYS A 740 -31.43 -0.51 13.06
CA LYS A 740 -30.16 -1.08 13.54
C LYS A 740 -29.88 -0.77 15.01
N ALA A 741 -30.35 0.38 15.50
CA ALA A 741 -30.33 0.76 16.92
C ALA A 741 -31.43 0.12 17.78
N GLY A 742 -32.28 -0.76 17.21
CA GLY A 742 -33.34 -1.45 17.94
C GLY A 742 -34.67 -0.68 18.04
N HIS A 743 -34.81 0.45 17.33
CA HIS A 743 -36.00 1.31 17.38
C HIS A 743 -36.69 1.38 16.02
N GLN A 744 -38.00 1.40 16.00
CA GLN A 744 -38.81 1.58 14.80
C GLN A 744 -39.35 3.00 14.71
N LEU A 745 -38.88 3.77 13.72
CA LEU A 745 -39.38 5.13 13.44
C LEU A 745 -40.55 5.07 12.44
N VAL A 746 -41.66 5.76 12.74
CA VAL A 746 -42.80 5.93 11.85
C VAL A 746 -43.15 7.42 11.78
N LEU A 747 -43.08 8.01 10.58
CA LEU A 747 -43.60 9.34 10.32
C LEU A 747 -44.99 9.21 9.73
N THR A 748 -45.92 10.05 10.21
CA THR A 748 -47.26 10.12 9.61
C THR A 748 -47.20 10.88 8.27
N PRO A 749 -48.17 10.66 7.35
CA PRO A 749 -48.23 11.40 6.08
C PRO A 749 -48.26 12.92 6.28
N GLU A 750 -48.92 13.39 7.37
CA GLU A 750 -49.01 14.81 7.74
C GLU A 750 -47.64 15.36 8.10
N ALA A 751 -46.86 14.66 8.95
CA ALA A 751 -45.54 15.04 9.34
C ALA A 751 -44.55 15.05 8.13
N THR A 752 -44.73 14.09 7.21
CA THR A 752 -43.96 14.04 5.97
C THR A 752 -44.26 15.22 5.05
N SER A 753 -45.56 15.58 4.91
CA SER A 753 -45.96 16.76 4.12
C SER A 753 -45.43 18.06 4.71
N GLU A 754 -45.49 18.23 6.03
CA GLU A 754 -44.89 19.38 6.73
C GLU A 754 -43.37 19.44 6.52
N LEU A 755 -42.68 18.27 6.54
CA LEU A 755 -41.24 18.19 6.31
C LEU A 755 -40.88 18.63 4.89
N ILE A 756 -41.66 18.21 3.88
CA ILE A 756 -41.48 18.61 2.48
C ILE A 756 -41.65 20.12 2.34
N GLU A 757 -42.70 20.71 2.96
CA GLU A 757 -42.88 22.17 2.90
C GLU A 757 -41.75 22.96 3.57
N LYS A 758 -41.30 22.51 4.74
CA LYS A 758 -40.16 23.15 5.44
C LYS A 758 -38.80 22.96 4.75
N SER A 759 -38.69 21.91 3.92
CA SER A 759 -37.48 21.61 3.14
C SER A 759 -37.45 22.27 1.76
N TYR A 760 -38.59 22.81 1.29
CA TYR A 760 -38.69 23.37 -0.04
C TYR A 760 -38.05 24.76 -0.11
N ASP A 761 -36.90 24.82 -0.81
CA ASP A 761 -36.25 26.08 -1.13
C ASP A 761 -35.80 26.03 -2.60
N PRO A 762 -36.49 26.78 -3.47
CA PRO A 762 -36.18 26.80 -4.91
C PRO A 762 -34.73 27.27 -5.22
N GLN A 763 -34.09 27.99 -4.27
CA GLN A 763 -32.76 28.52 -4.47
C GLN A 763 -31.64 27.56 -4.06
N ASN A 764 -31.88 26.75 -3.04
CA ASN A 764 -30.90 25.86 -2.42
C ASN A 764 -31.14 24.37 -2.72
N GLY A 765 -32.17 24.04 -3.50
CA GLY A 765 -32.50 22.68 -3.93
C GLY A 765 -32.71 21.71 -2.76
N ALA A 766 -32.03 20.58 -2.76
CA ALA A 766 -32.15 19.55 -1.71
C ALA A 766 -31.22 19.79 -0.49
N ARG A 767 -30.36 20.82 -0.48
CA ARG A 767 -29.48 21.08 0.68
C ARG A 767 -30.25 21.27 2.01
N PRO A 768 -31.39 21.99 2.04
CA PRO A 768 -32.17 22.15 3.26
C PRO A 768 -32.77 20.85 3.81
N VAL A 769 -32.98 19.80 2.98
CA VAL A 769 -33.65 18.56 3.38
C VAL A 769 -32.97 17.90 4.57
N LYS A 770 -31.65 17.67 4.49
CA LYS A 770 -30.90 17.04 5.59
C LYS A 770 -30.97 17.85 6.88
N ARG A 771 -30.87 19.18 6.75
CA ARG A 771 -30.95 20.07 7.88
C ARG A 771 -32.36 20.09 8.49
N ALA A 772 -33.40 20.04 7.65
CA ALA A 772 -34.78 19.95 8.12
C ALA A 772 -35.04 18.62 8.83
N ILE A 773 -34.56 17.49 8.30
CA ILE A 773 -34.65 16.20 8.97
C ILE A 773 -33.94 16.25 10.32
N GLN A 774 -32.74 16.78 10.39
CA GLN A 774 -32.00 16.91 11.65
C GLN A 774 -32.80 17.75 12.67
N THR A 775 -33.17 18.97 12.29
CA THR A 775 -33.83 19.93 13.22
C THR A 775 -35.24 19.49 13.63
N TYR A 776 -35.98 18.89 12.73
CA TYR A 776 -37.41 18.63 13.01
C TYR A 776 -37.72 17.16 13.32
N VAL A 777 -36.83 16.22 12.98
CA VAL A 777 -37.03 14.80 13.19
C VAL A 777 -36.02 14.23 14.18
N GLU A 778 -34.72 14.41 13.92
CA GLU A 778 -33.66 13.83 14.76
C GLU A 778 -33.61 14.48 16.15
N ASP A 779 -33.81 15.79 16.27
CA ASP A 779 -33.87 16.48 17.58
C ASP A 779 -35.05 15.95 18.42
N GLN A 780 -36.28 15.79 17.82
CA GLN A 780 -37.41 15.17 18.49
C GLN A 780 -37.13 13.72 18.87
N LEU A 781 -36.47 12.96 18.02
CA LEU A 781 -36.12 11.58 18.33
C LEU A 781 -35.16 11.52 19.51
N THR A 782 -34.20 12.44 19.57
CA THR A 782 -33.24 12.54 20.68
C THR A 782 -33.98 12.78 22.00
N ASP A 783 -34.93 13.73 22.04
CA ASP A 783 -35.68 14.02 23.26
C ASP A 783 -36.51 12.81 23.70
N VAL A 784 -37.17 12.12 22.76
CA VAL A 784 -37.98 10.91 23.08
C VAL A 784 -37.09 9.76 23.57
N LEU A 785 -35.92 9.54 22.95
CA LEU A 785 -35.02 8.46 23.34
C LEU A 785 -34.33 8.73 24.68
N LEU A 786 -33.99 9.97 24.98
CA LEU A 786 -33.45 10.36 26.29
C LEU A 786 -34.49 10.19 27.40
N ALA A 787 -35.74 10.53 27.11
CA ALA A 787 -36.85 10.36 28.09
C ALA A 787 -37.28 8.89 28.26
N ARG A 788 -37.20 8.07 27.19
CA ARG A 788 -37.66 6.67 27.18
C ARG A 788 -36.76 5.78 26.35
N PRO A 789 -35.62 5.35 26.88
CA PRO A 789 -34.61 4.59 26.10
C PRO A 789 -35.09 3.22 25.59
N THR A 790 -36.07 2.63 26.23
CA THR A 790 -36.63 1.29 25.90
C THR A 790 -37.80 1.29 24.91
N GLN A 791 -38.18 2.46 24.41
CA GLN A 791 -39.35 2.58 23.52
C GLN A 791 -39.01 2.02 22.11
N LYS A 792 -39.55 0.82 21.80
CA LYS A 792 -39.26 0.12 20.52
C LYS A 792 -39.88 0.81 19.29
N ARG A 793 -41.03 1.50 19.44
CA ARG A 793 -41.69 2.17 18.31
C ARG A 793 -41.94 3.63 18.63
N ILE A 794 -41.40 4.52 17.79
CA ILE A 794 -41.53 5.98 17.93
C ILE A 794 -42.34 6.49 16.73
N THR A 795 -43.46 7.19 16.99
CA THR A 795 -44.28 7.76 15.93
C THR A 795 -44.32 9.28 16.06
N ILE A 796 -43.85 9.96 15.00
CA ILE A 796 -43.90 11.42 14.89
C ILE A 796 -45.14 11.79 14.08
N LYS A 797 -46.09 12.45 14.75
CA LYS A 797 -47.36 12.87 14.16
C LYS A 797 -47.31 14.28 13.57
N ARG A 798 -46.57 15.19 14.17
CA ARG A 798 -46.34 16.57 13.73
C ARG A 798 -44.91 16.98 14.03
N LEU A 799 -44.36 17.88 13.25
CA LEU A 799 -43.00 18.42 13.47
C LEU A 799 -43.03 19.45 14.61
N ALA A 800 -42.06 19.42 15.50
CA ALA A 800 -41.95 20.41 16.58
C ALA A 800 -41.84 21.83 16.00
N LYS A 801 -42.54 22.78 16.61
CA LYS A 801 -42.25 24.20 16.33
C LYS A 801 -40.86 24.49 16.87
N LYS A 802 -40.04 25.12 16.05
CA LYS A 802 -38.71 25.61 16.48
C LYS A 802 -38.94 26.55 17.67
N ASN A 803 -38.55 26.15 18.89
CA ASN A 803 -38.41 27.11 19.99
C ASN A 803 -37.26 28.02 19.64
N ASN A 804 -37.55 29.30 19.37
CA ASN A 804 -36.58 30.36 19.15
C ASN A 804 -35.68 30.52 20.35
#